data_38240a90afad3709819583d9e038a629
#
_entry.id   38240a90afad3709819583d9e038a629
#
_cell.length_a   1.000
_cell.length_b   1.000
_cell.length_c   1.000
_cell.angle_alpha   90.00
_cell.angle_beta   90.00
_cell.angle_gamma   90.00
#
_symmetry.space_group_name_H-M   'P 1'
#
loop_
_entity.id
_entity.type
_entity.pdbx_description
1 polymer ?
#
loop_
_entity_poly.entity_id
_entity_poly.type
_entity_poly.pdbx_seq_one_letter_code
_entity_poly.pdbx_strand_id
1 'polypeptide(L)'
;MVPFSGLTAVQMAFMADRVMYYIEELCRRCGAAVDFEYWRKITKRVLEGLADRKPLVCPARAGSGKSTWITAFLLAACELRLNNDPLADVFSVLLVLQKIESLNGIRDTIADFFTNAPETLVVPLQGWTAASQKAGFCKNKQVTSFDQCRKDNCPYAASCDVLRFGQLAGQAFVLGVSQARFDLLRKGNALDGLLQQVENAHPRILIFDEKFEFAPIYRLTQTTLDAASSQLERLITQRDLKDRRVFEKQRWTTTLLRRPFSLLREHTCIELDETTKAKADIPYGRCSLVDADNAEKERFGQFRDYLNGPGRAFRTPALSEAVEVIDRLYRGECLFTKLGAFTILGADEPQISFGDSLTLVFDATAQVDGDYQYLDAEMLPASKPRHMEKLCLHVYTSADMNVSRLAMRKSWKLPGFCALMEDILRRYEGKMFLTTYKDLAAEIPKLLDPQALSRLLLDGETCPYFGGTNGSNEFNTASLVMLLGYPRLSPQTYLERTFVYWGHSGIRQQIWDQTAQWSPLNVQKRPDLHAQLPLTMDYEVRHLAARLEQEIYRCQLRNAVCDEAVHVFLFAPPQALDARLGKRFRGAMSVHENLTPGCIVQAQANAKTYAGQSTVYARFAAWLSSWDRAPTPLDNILRDAEIGTESWKKLRKSGRFAPLLAQYGAEMTGRGRNVKIEEKSQKCA
;
A
#
# COMPACT_ATOMS: atom_id res chain seq x y z
N MET A 1 -36.66 -15.23 7.54
CA MET A 1 -35.59 -16.23 7.78
C MET A 1 -35.71 -16.77 9.19
N VAL A 2 -35.66 -18.07 9.38
CA VAL A 2 -35.60 -18.68 10.73
C VAL A 2 -34.20 -18.38 11.27
N PRO A 3 -34.08 -17.80 12.49
CA PRO A 3 -32.75 -17.55 13.06
C PRO A 3 -32.00 -18.88 13.18
N PHE A 4 -30.75 -18.88 12.74
CA PHE A 4 -29.88 -20.06 12.89
C PHE A 4 -29.57 -20.23 14.37
N SER A 5 -30.03 -21.34 14.96
CA SER A 5 -29.86 -21.65 16.40
C SER A 5 -28.45 -22.14 16.77
N GLY A 6 -27.50 -22.11 15.80
CA GLY A 6 -26.16 -22.65 15.98
C GLY A 6 -26.07 -24.14 15.70
N LEU A 7 -24.83 -24.64 15.66
CA LEU A 7 -24.54 -26.07 15.54
C LEU A 7 -24.67 -26.75 16.91
N THR A 8 -25.16 -27.99 16.93
CA THR A 8 -25.10 -28.82 18.15
C THR A 8 -23.64 -29.16 18.50
N ALA A 9 -23.36 -29.51 19.74
CA ALA A 9 -22.02 -29.91 20.18
C ALA A 9 -21.48 -31.10 19.36
N VAL A 10 -22.34 -32.04 18.95
CA VAL A 10 -21.96 -33.20 18.12
C VAL A 10 -21.55 -32.74 16.71
N GLN A 11 -22.34 -31.85 16.11
CA GLN A 11 -22.03 -31.30 14.77
C GLN A 11 -20.74 -30.48 14.77
N MET A 12 -20.51 -29.65 15.81
CA MET A 12 -19.26 -28.92 15.98
C MET A 12 -18.07 -29.85 16.15
N ALA A 13 -18.19 -30.91 16.98
CA ALA A 13 -17.12 -31.89 17.15
C ALA A 13 -16.82 -32.61 15.84
N PHE A 14 -17.84 -33.07 15.13
CA PHE A 14 -17.68 -33.73 13.83
C PHE A 14 -16.95 -32.84 12.82
N MET A 15 -17.40 -31.61 12.64
CA MET A 15 -16.76 -30.69 11.69
C MET A 15 -15.33 -30.34 12.11
N ALA A 16 -15.11 -30.12 13.42
CA ALA A 16 -13.76 -29.86 13.93
C ALA A 16 -12.79 -31.04 13.64
N ASP A 17 -13.24 -32.28 13.86
CA ASP A 17 -12.42 -33.47 13.58
C ASP A 17 -12.15 -33.62 12.08
N ARG A 18 -13.13 -33.30 11.19
CA ARG A 18 -12.89 -33.31 9.75
C ARG A 18 -11.87 -32.25 9.31
N VAL A 19 -11.96 -31.03 9.84
CA VAL A 19 -10.96 -29.97 9.57
C VAL A 19 -9.57 -30.44 10.03
N MET A 20 -9.46 -31.01 11.24
CA MET A 20 -8.18 -31.49 11.78
C MET A 20 -7.61 -32.66 10.95
N TYR A 21 -8.46 -33.56 10.48
CA TYR A 21 -8.07 -34.63 9.55
C TYR A 21 -7.45 -34.08 8.26
N TYR A 22 -8.09 -33.07 7.65
CA TYR A 22 -7.54 -32.45 6.42
C TYR A 22 -6.28 -31.64 6.68
N ILE A 23 -6.13 -31.01 7.84
CA ILE A 23 -4.86 -30.36 8.22
C ILE A 23 -3.73 -31.42 8.26
N GLU A 24 -3.96 -32.56 8.90
CA GLU A 24 -2.98 -33.62 8.98
C GLU A 24 -2.61 -34.17 7.60
N GLU A 25 -3.61 -34.44 6.77
CA GLU A 25 -3.40 -34.94 5.41
C GLU A 25 -2.65 -33.92 4.51
N LEU A 26 -2.97 -32.64 4.59
CA LEU A 26 -2.23 -31.58 3.87
C LEU A 26 -0.78 -31.49 4.37
N CYS A 27 -0.57 -31.52 5.68
CA CYS A 27 0.77 -31.50 6.26
C CYS A 27 1.59 -32.70 5.81
N ARG A 28 0.98 -33.93 5.79
CA ARG A 28 1.64 -35.15 5.31
C ARG A 28 2.06 -35.05 3.84
N ARG A 29 1.22 -34.42 2.97
CA ARG A 29 1.52 -34.29 1.54
C ARG A 29 2.62 -33.25 1.26
N CYS A 30 2.66 -32.14 2.01
CA CYS A 30 3.61 -31.06 1.74
C CYS A 30 4.80 -31.00 2.72
N GLY A 31 4.92 -31.94 3.66
CA GLY A 31 5.99 -31.95 4.65
C GLY A 31 5.94 -30.81 5.66
N ALA A 32 4.79 -30.12 5.78
CA ALA A 32 4.62 -29.00 6.69
C ALA A 32 4.33 -29.47 8.12
N ALA A 33 4.69 -28.64 9.11
CA ALA A 33 4.31 -28.85 10.51
C ALA A 33 3.44 -27.66 10.98
N VAL A 34 2.40 -27.96 11.73
CA VAL A 34 1.51 -26.96 12.33
C VAL A 34 1.28 -27.25 13.80
N ASP A 35 0.87 -26.24 14.57
CA ASP A 35 0.42 -26.44 15.95
C ASP A 35 -1.03 -26.93 15.93
N PHE A 36 -1.23 -28.25 16.03
CA PHE A 36 -2.55 -28.88 15.98
C PHE A 36 -3.47 -28.43 17.15
N GLU A 37 -2.91 -28.21 18.34
CA GLU A 37 -3.68 -27.75 19.48
C GLU A 37 -4.21 -26.33 19.25
N TYR A 38 -3.38 -25.45 18.73
CA TYR A 38 -3.76 -24.10 18.36
C TYR A 38 -4.90 -24.13 17.34
N TRP A 39 -4.74 -24.85 16.23
CA TRP A 39 -5.73 -24.89 15.18
C TRP A 39 -7.04 -25.56 15.60
N ARG A 40 -6.98 -26.54 16.47
CA ARG A 40 -8.20 -27.15 17.08
C ARG A 40 -8.99 -26.11 17.90
N LYS A 41 -8.31 -25.26 18.69
CA LYS A 41 -8.95 -24.18 19.45
C LYS A 41 -9.57 -23.13 18.51
N ILE A 42 -8.84 -22.73 17.48
CA ILE A 42 -9.34 -21.78 16.47
C ILE A 42 -10.57 -22.37 15.76
N THR A 43 -10.51 -23.60 15.30
CA THR A 43 -11.64 -24.28 14.62
C THR A 43 -12.87 -24.29 15.50
N LYS A 44 -12.72 -24.68 16.78
CA LYS A 44 -13.84 -24.69 17.74
C LYS A 44 -14.46 -23.30 17.85
N ARG A 45 -13.65 -22.25 18.04
CA ARG A 45 -14.19 -20.89 18.19
C ARG A 45 -14.86 -20.38 16.90
N VAL A 46 -14.34 -20.73 15.74
CA VAL A 46 -14.97 -20.40 14.44
C VAL A 46 -16.34 -21.07 14.31
N LEU A 47 -16.48 -22.33 14.71
CA LEU A 47 -17.75 -23.05 14.67
C LEU A 47 -18.77 -22.47 15.67
N GLU A 48 -18.33 -22.08 16.85
CA GLU A 48 -19.15 -21.34 17.84
C GLU A 48 -19.61 -19.98 17.26
N GLY A 49 -18.74 -19.29 16.54
CA GLY A 49 -19.00 -18.00 15.89
C GLY A 49 -20.11 -18.03 14.82
N LEU A 50 -20.47 -19.20 14.32
CA LEU A 50 -21.62 -19.34 13.42
C LEU A 50 -22.95 -18.98 14.08
N ALA A 51 -23.06 -19.09 15.39
CA ALA A 51 -24.28 -18.76 16.14
C ALA A 51 -24.36 -17.25 16.44
N ASP A 52 -23.29 -16.67 16.93
CA ASP A 52 -23.24 -15.25 17.35
C ASP A 52 -22.95 -14.27 16.20
N ARG A 53 -22.42 -14.77 15.08
CA ARG A 53 -22.06 -14.00 13.88
C ARG A 53 -21.09 -12.84 14.15
N LYS A 54 -20.46 -12.82 15.33
CA LYS A 54 -19.46 -11.80 15.65
C LYS A 54 -18.22 -12.01 14.79
N PRO A 55 -17.69 -10.95 14.15
CA PRO A 55 -16.47 -11.05 13.35
C PRO A 55 -15.30 -11.53 14.19
N LEU A 56 -14.52 -12.45 13.62
CA LEU A 56 -13.36 -13.06 14.26
C LEU A 56 -12.08 -12.65 13.50
N VAL A 57 -11.10 -12.19 14.24
CA VAL A 57 -9.77 -11.88 13.70
C VAL A 57 -8.75 -12.87 14.25
N CYS A 58 -8.15 -13.66 13.37
CA CYS A 58 -7.18 -14.68 13.71
C CYS A 58 -5.75 -14.16 13.48
N PRO A 59 -5.01 -13.74 14.52
CA PRO A 59 -3.65 -13.19 14.41
C PRO A 59 -2.61 -14.31 14.34
N ALA A 60 -2.86 -15.32 13.52
CA ALA A 60 -1.96 -16.44 13.32
C ALA A 60 -0.71 -15.98 12.57
N ARG A 61 0.46 -16.12 13.17
CA ARG A 61 1.74 -15.62 12.64
C ARG A 61 2.11 -16.28 11.32
N ALA A 62 3.02 -15.64 10.58
CA ALA A 62 3.54 -16.21 9.34
C ALA A 62 4.16 -17.60 9.62
N GLY A 63 3.94 -18.55 8.71
CA GLY A 63 4.40 -19.93 8.87
C GLY A 63 3.57 -20.80 9.83
N SER A 64 2.56 -20.28 10.54
CA SER A 64 1.73 -21.06 11.47
C SER A 64 0.75 -22.04 10.80
N GLY A 65 0.55 -21.98 9.48
CA GLY A 65 -0.36 -22.83 8.72
C GLY A 65 -1.73 -22.21 8.42
N LYS A 66 -1.85 -20.88 8.32
CA LYS A 66 -3.11 -20.20 7.96
C LYS A 66 -3.73 -20.77 6.69
N SER A 67 -2.98 -20.76 5.59
CA SER A 67 -3.48 -21.26 4.29
C SER A 67 -3.80 -22.75 4.35
N THR A 68 -3.04 -23.54 5.13
CA THR A 68 -3.33 -24.96 5.39
C THR A 68 -4.69 -25.10 6.10
N TRP A 69 -4.96 -24.29 7.13
CA TRP A 69 -6.23 -24.32 7.82
C TRP A 69 -7.39 -23.90 6.92
N ILE A 70 -7.23 -22.82 6.14
CA ILE A 70 -8.28 -22.36 5.18
C ILE A 70 -8.60 -23.49 4.20
N THR A 71 -7.57 -24.09 3.59
CA THR A 71 -7.76 -25.20 2.63
C THR A 71 -8.42 -26.41 3.30
N ALA A 72 -8.00 -26.79 4.50
CA ALA A 72 -8.60 -27.89 5.25
C ALA A 72 -10.06 -27.65 5.62
N PHE A 73 -10.40 -26.42 6.04
CA PHE A 73 -11.79 -26.03 6.30
C PHE A 73 -12.64 -26.15 5.05
N LEU A 74 -12.13 -25.67 3.90
CA LEU A 74 -12.83 -25.77 2.62
C LEU A 74 -12.98 -27.24 2.17
N LEU A 75 -11.97 -28.09 2.36
CA LEU A 75 -12.06 -29.53 2.06
C LEU A 75 -13.15 -30.20 2.90
N ALA A 76 -13.18 -29.94 4.21
CA ALA A 76 -14.18 -30.49 5.10
C ALA A 76 -15.62 -30.02 4.69
N ALA A 77 -15.77 -28.75 4.35
CA ALA A 77 -17.04 -28.22 3.87
C ALA A 77 -17.47 -28.83 2.52
N CYS A 78 -16.53 -28.93 1.57
CA CYS A 78 -16.76 -29.54 0.26
C CYS A 78 -17.16 -31.02 0.37
N GLU A 79 -16.53 -31.77 1.28
CA GLU A 79 -16.91 -33.17 1.55
C GLU A 79 -18.37 -33.30 1.99
N LEU A 80 -18.83 -32.44 2.92
CA LEU A 80 -20.25 -32.41 3.32
C LEU A 80 -21.16 -32.14 2.12
N ARG A 81 -20.79 -31.18 1.27
CA ARG A 81 -21.59 -30.83 0.07
C ARG A 81 -21.67 -31.97 -0.92
N LEU A 82 -20.58 -32.66 -1.18
CA LEU A 82 -20.52 -33.81 -2.10
C LEU A 82 -21.28 -35.02 -1.57
N ASN A 83 -21.33 -35.19 -0.25
CA ASN A 83 -22.11 -36.23 0.41
C ASN A 83 -23.60 -35.87 0.59
N ASN A 84 -24.03 -34.69 0.09
CA ASN A 84 -25.37 -34.15 0.29
C ASN A 84 -25.79 -34.09 1.76
N ASP A 85 -24.83 -33.82 2.67
CA ASP A 85 -25.11 -33.65 4.10
C ASP A 85 -25.87 -32.33 4.32
N PRO A 86 -27.00 -32.32 5.05
CA PRO A 86 -27.76 -31.10 5.34
C PRO A 86 -26.91 -29.98 6.01
N LEU A 87 -25.85 -30.34 6.74
CA LEU A 87 -24.95 -29.35 7.33
C LEU A 87 -24.16 -28.55 6.31
N ALA A 88 -24.01 -29.04 5.08
CA ALA A 88 -23.27 -28.35 4.04
C ALA A 88 -23.77 -26.92 3.81
N ASP A 89 -25.08 -26.68 3.90
CA ASP A 89 -25.68 -25.38 3.63
C ASP A 89 -25.18 -24.27 4.59
N VAL A 90 -24.73 -24.64 5.80
CA VAL A 90 -24.15 -23.71 6.79
C VAL A 90 -22.71 -23.31 6.44
N PHE A 91 -22.02 -24.14 5.66
CA PHE A 91 -20.59 -23.99 5.39
C PHE A 91 -20.25 -23.48 3.98
N SER A 92 -21.22 -22.89 3.27
CA SER A 92 -20.90 -22.20 2.03
C SER A 92 -20.00 -20.99 2.31
N VAL A 93 -19.01 -20.71 1.43
CA VAL A 93 -17.95 -19.74 1.70
C VAL A 93 -17.83 -18.69 0.61
N LEU A 94 -17.63 -17.43 0.99
CA LEU A 94 -17.05 -16.40 0.14
C LEU A 94 -15.60 -16.18 0.61
N LEU A 95 -14.64 -16.63 -0.21
CA LEU A 95 -13.21 -16.54 0.09
C LEU A 95 -12.59 -15.34 -0.61
N VAL A 96 -11.98 -14.45 0.16
CA VAL A 96 -11.31 -13.23 -0.33
C VAL A 96 -9.80 -13.39 -0.18
N LEU A 97 -9.08 -13.34 -1.30
CA LEU A 97 -7.64 -13.54 -1.38
C LEU A 97 -6.96 -12.31 -1.99
N GLN A 98 -5.69 -12.09 -1.71
CA GLN A 98 -4.95 -11.00 -2.37
C GLN A 98 -4.84 -11.22 -3.88
N LYS A 99 -4.51 -12.45 -4.30
CA LYS A 99 -4.30 -12.83 -5.71
C LYS A 99 -5.25 -13.97 -6.08
N ILE A 100 -5.78 -13.89 -7.29
CA ILE A 100 -6.69 -14.92 -7.80
C ILE A 100 -5.96 -16.24 -8.12
N GLU A 101 -4.66 -16.18 -8.40
CA GLU A 101 -3.83 -17.36 -8.64
C GLU A 101 -3.80 -18.28 -7.40
N SER A 102 -3.82 -17.71 -6.19
CA SER A 102 -3.90 -18.49 -4.94
C SER A 102 -5.20 -19.30 -4.85
N LEU A 103 -6.31 -18.75 -5.38
CA LEU A 103 -7.57 -19.49 -5.45
C LEU A 103 -7.51 -20.65 -6.42
N ASN A 104 -6.83 -20.50 -7.56
CA ASN A 104 -6.64 -21.59 -8.51
C ASN A 104 -5.89 -22.76 -7.84
N GLY A 105 -4.83 -22.47 -7.06
CA GLY A 105 -4.12 -23.50 -6.29
C GLY A 105 -5.01 -24.21 -5.26
N ILE A 106 -5.91 -23.49 -4.58
CA ILE A 106 -6.89 -24.09 -3.65
C ILE A 106 -7.88 -24.96 -4.43
N ARG A 107 -8.41 -24.50 -5.56
CA ARG A 107 -9.33 -25.25 -6.42
C ARG A 107 -8.66 -26.54 -6.92
N ASP A 108 -7.43 -26.47 -7.40
CA ASP A 108 -6.69 -27.61 -7.89
C ASP A 108 -6.45 -28.62 -6.74
N THR A 109 -6.07 -28.15 -5.54
CA THR A 109 -5.97 -29.00 -4.34
C THR A 109 -7.29 -29.70 -4.02
N ILE A 110 -8.43 -28.99 -4.07
CA ILE A 110 -9.76 -29.59 -3.83
C ILE A 110 -10.09 -30.65 -4.89
N ALA A 111 -9.75 -30.39 -6.15
CA ALA A 111 -9.94 -31.35 -7.24
C ALA A 111 -9.07 -32.62 -7.08
N ASP A 112 -7.88 -32.49 -6.52
CA ASP A 112 -6.99 -33.64 -6.20
C ASP A 112 -7.55 -34.53 -5.07
N PHE A 113 -8.37 -33.98 -4.18
CA PHE A 113 -9.02 -34.75 -3.13
C PHE A 113 -10.35 -35.36 -3.60
N PHE A 114 -11.08 -34.67 -4.48
CA PHE A 114 -12.42 -35.05 -4.91
C PHE A 114 -12.48 -35.16 -6.44
N THR A 115 -12.26 -36.37 -6.94
CA THR A 115 -12.39 -36.66 -8.38
C THR A 115 -13.84 -36.44 -8.83
N ASN A 116 -14.05 -35.82 -10.00
CA ASN A 116 -15.36 -35.50 -10.57
C ASN A 116 -16.19 -34.49 -9.76
N ALA A 117 -15.57 -33.60 -8.99
CA ALA A 117 -16.27 -32.52 -8.31
C ALA A 117 -17.00 -31.61 -9.33
N PRO A 118 -18.26 -31.21 -9.06
CA PRO A 118 -18.99 -30.30 -9.93
C PRO A 118 -18.31 -28.93 -10.04
N GLU A 119 -18.39 -28.28 -11.18
CA GLU A 119 -17.79 -26.98 -11.42
C GLU A 119 -18.29 -25.88 -10.44
N THR A 120 -19.51 -26.03 -9.93
CA THR A 120 -20.11 -25.15 -8.92
C THR A 120 -19.53 -25.32 -7.52
N LEU A 121 -18.69 -26.34 -7.29
CA LEU A 121 -18.11 -26.57 -5.96
C LEU A 121 -17.16 -25.45 -5.58
N VAL A 122 -16.25 -25.04 -6.50
CA VAL A 122 -15.32 -23.91 -6.28
C VAL A 122 -15.26 -23.04 -7.52
N VAL A 123 -15.78 -21.82 -7.43
CA VAL A 123 -15.87 -20.88 -8.54
C VAL A 123 -15.02 -19.64 -8.30
N PRO A 124 -14.00 -19.36 -9.14
CA PRO A 124 -13.24 -18.12 -9.10
C PRO A 124 -14.01 -17.00 -9.81
N LEU A 125 -14.54 -16.04 -9.07
CA LEU A 125 -15.20 -14.88 -9.68
C LEU A 125 -14.17 -13.87 -10.18
N GLN A 126 -13.86 -13.93 -11.44
CA GLN A 126 -12.94 -13.03 -12.11
C GLN A 126 -13.68 -11.99 -12.96
N GLY A 127 -13.15 -10.76 -12.94
CA GLY A 127 -13.51 -9.74 -13.93
C GLY A 127 -12.50 -9.72 -15.08
N TRP A 128 -12.81 -8.95 -16.13
CA TRP A 128 -11.79 -8.65 -17.12
C TRP A 128 -10.67 -7.79 -16.49
N THR A 129 -9.43 -8.21 -16.65
CA THR A 129 -8.21 -7.45 -16.34
C THR A 129 -7.15 -7.84 -17.37
N ALA A 130 -6.12 -7.02 -17.55
CA ALA A 130 -4.97 -7.38 -18.39
C ALA A 130 -4.30 -8.69 -17.91
N ALA A 131 -4.27 -8.93 -16.60
CA ALA A 131 -3.76 -10.17 -16.01
C ALA A 131 -4.66 -11.37 -16.35
N SER A 132 -5.98 -11.25 -16.23
CA SER A 132 -6.93 -12.32 -16.59
C SER A 132 -6.87 -12.65 -18.09
N GLN A 133 -6.64 -11.66 -18.94
CA GLN A 133 -6.44 -11.86 -20.39
C GLN A 133 -5.12 -12.59 -20.65
N LYS A 134 -4.02 -12.17 -20.00
CA LYS A 134 -2.72 -12.85 -20.12
C LYS A 134 -2.78 -14.30 -19.61
N ALA A 135 -3.56 -14.56 -18.57
CA ALA A 135 -3.79 -15.90 -18.02
C ALA A 135 -4.77 -16.75 -18.86
N GLY A 136 -5.33 -16.24 -19.97
CA GLY A 136 -6.19 -16.98 -20.88
C GLY A 136 -7.68 -17.02 -20.51
N PHE A 137 -8.10 -16.41 -19.39
CA PHE A 137 -9.52 -16.33 -18.99
C PHE A 137 -10.36 -15.48 -19.96
N CYS A 138 -9.77 -14.42 -20.53
CA CYS A 138 -10.36 -13.66 -21.60
C CYS A 138 -9.62 -13.94 -22.92
N LYS A 139 -10.29 -14.54 -23.88
CA LYS A 139 -9.71 -14.89 -25.19
C LYS A 139 -9.70 -13.75 -26.20
N ASN A 140 -10.44 -12.67 -25.94
CA ASN A 140 -10.50 -11.53 -26.84
C ASN A 140 -9.31 -10.58 -26.61
N LYS A 141 -8.27 -10.72 -27.45
CA LYS A 141 -7.06 -9.89 -27.39
C LYS A 141 -7.26 -8.44 -27.83
N GLN A 142 -8.39 -8.12 -28.46
CA GLN A 142 -8.70 -6.74 -28.90
C GLN A 142 -9.22 -5.86 -27.76
N VAL A 143 -9.68 -6.46 -26.66
CA VAL A 143 -10.13 -5.74 -25.47
C VAL A 143 -8.92 -5.30 -24.67
N THR A 144 -8.74 -4.00 -24.51
CA THR A 144 -7.62 -3.40 -23.74
C THR A 144 -8.08 -2.71 -22.45
N SER A 145 -9.40 -2.62 -22.23
CA SER A 145 -9.99 -2.07 -21.00
C SER A 145 -11.31 -2.80 -20.66
N PHE A 146 -11.71 -2.72 -19.38
CA PHE A 146 -12.99 -3.27 -18.93
C PHE A 146 -14.19 -2.69 -19.70
N ASP A 147 -14.14 -1.40 -20.03
CA ASP A 147 -15.21 -0.69 -20.72
C ASP A 147 -15.42 -1.20 -22.16
N GLN A 148 -14.39 -1.80 -22.76
CA GLN A 148 -14.46 -2.42 -24.09
C GLN A 148 -14.99 -3.86 -24.04
N CYS A 149 -15.06 -4.46 -22.85
CA CYS A 149 -15.59 -5.81 -22.66
C CYS A 149 -17.13 -5.82 -22.80
N ARG A 150 -17.60 -5.83 -24.03
CA ARG A 150 -19.04 -5.93 -24.36
C ARG A 150 -19.48 -7.38 -24.29
N LYS A 151 -19.98 -7.78 -23.11
CA LYS A 151 -20.39 -9.16 -22.81
C LYS A 151 -21.35 -9.74 -23.87
N ASP A 152 -22.33 -8.94 -24.30
CA ASP A 152 -23.41 -9.40 -25.18
C ASP A 152 -23.01 -9.54 -26.66
N ASN A 153 -21.90 -8.92 -27.09
CA ASN A 153 -21.43 -8.90 -28.47
C ASN A 153 -19.98 -9.41 -28.63
N CYS A 154 -19.47 -10.14 -27.67
CA CYS A 154 -18.11 -10.69 -27.75
C CYS A 154 -18.11 -11.97 -28.59
N PRO A 155 -17.29 -12.08 -29.66
CA PRO A 155 -17.25 -13.31 -30.51
C PRO A 155 -16.77 -14.55 -29.72
N TYR A 156 -16.17 -14.36 -28.54
CA TYR A 156 -15.69 -15.42 -27.65
C TYR A 156 -16.64 -15.65 -26.46
N ALA A 157 -17.83 -15.08 -26.42
CA ALA A 157 -18.73 -15.15 -25.26
C ALA A 157 -19.01 -16.61 -24.81
N ALA A 158 -19.26 -17.53 -25.74
CA ALA A 158 -19.53 -18.93 -25.43
C ALA A 158 -18.33 -19.68 -24.76
N SER A 159 -17.11 -19.19 -24.95
CA SER A 159 -15.88 -19.79 -24.36
C SER A 159 -15.16 -18.87 -23.39
N CYS A 160 -15.86 -17.85 -22.89
CA CYS A 160 -15.29 -16.85 -21.98
C CYS A 160 -15.46 -17.28 -20.53
N ASP A 161 -14.35 -17.63 -19.86
CA ASP A 161 -14.36 -18.02 -18.44
C ASP A 161 -14.85 -16.90 -17.52
N VAL A 162 -14.59 -15.63 -17.87
CA VAL A 162 -15.10 -14.48 -17.09
C VAL A 162 -16.63 -14.46 -17.07
N LEU A 163 -17.29 -14.76 -18.20
CA LEU A 163 -18.75 -14.82 -18.26
C LEU A 163 -19.28 -16.07 -17.59
N ARG A 164 -18.67 -17.23 -17.85
CA ARG A 164 -19.05 -18.52 -17.29
C ARG A 164 -19.03 -18.49 -15.77
N PHE A 165 -17.90 -18.06 -15.17
CA PHE A 165 -17.79 -17.94 -13.72
C PHE A 165 -18.74 -16.90 -13.12
N GLY A 166 -19.04 -15.82 -13.86
CA GLY A 166 -20.05 -14.85 -13.44
C GLY A 166 -21.47 -15.46 -13.36
N GLN A 167 -21.82 -16.37 -14.26
CA GLN A 167 -23.10 -17.08 -14.26
C GLN A 167 -23.18 -18.11 -13.11
N LEU A 168 -22.07 -18.79 -12.82
CA LEU A 168 -22.00 -19.79 -11.76
C LEU A 168 -21.89 -19.19 -10.34
N ALA A 169 -21.56 -17.91 -10.21
CA ALA A 169 -21.27 -17.29 -8.91
C ALA A 169 -22.39 -17.44 -7.87
N GLY A 170 -23.65 -17.32 -8.31
CA GLY A 170 -24.80 -17.48 -7.42
C GLY A 170 -24.96 -18.89 -6.87
N GLN A 171 -24.60 -19.90 -7.66
CA GLN A 171 -24.73 -21.32 -7.32
C GLN A 171 -23.45 -21.89 -6.65
N ALA A 172 -22.34 -21.16 -6.70
CA ALA A 172 -21.07 -21.61 -6.16
C ALA A 172 -21.17 -21.94 -4.68
N PHE A 173 -20.66 -23.11 -4.28
CA PHE A 173 -20.56 -23.47 -2.86
C PHE A 173 -19.40 -22.71 -2.20
N VAL A 174 -18.21 -22.73 -2.78
CA VAL A 174 -17.09 -21.86 -2.46
C VAL A 174 -16.94 -20.83 -3.59
N LEU A 175 -17.20 -19.57 -3.30
CA LEU A 175 -17.00 -18.46 -4.22
C LEU A 175 -15.71 -17.73 -3.85
N GLY A 176 -14.75 -17.65 -4.76
CA GLY A 176 -13.50 -16.95 -4.51
C GLY A 176 -13.41 -15.64 -5.27
N VAL A 177 -12.92 -14.60 -4.61
CA VAL A 177 -12.70 -13.27 -5.20
C VAL A 177 -11.34 -12.69 -4.77
N SER A 178 -10.76 -11.82 -5.60
CA SER A 178 -9.61 -11.02 -5.14
C SER A 178 -10.07 -9.85 -4.25
N GLN A 179 -9.19 -9.37 -3.36
CA GLN A 179 -9.49 -8.19 -2.53
C GLN A 179 -9.91 -6.98 -3.37
N ALA A 180 -9.21 -6.71 -4.47
CA ALA A 180 -9.55 -5.62 -5.38
C ALA A 180 -10.99 -5.78 -5.96
N ARG A 181 -11.39 -7.02 -6.26
CA ARG A 181 -12.75 -7.30 -6.74
C ARG A 181 -13.77 -7.15 -5.62
N PHE A 182 -13.46 -7.62 -4.44
CA PHE A 182 -14.30 -7.44 -3.25
C PHE A 182 -14.57 -5.95 -2.97
N ASP A 183 -13.55 -5.10 -3.00
CA ASP A 183 -13.68 -3.66 -2.80
C ASP A 183 -14.54 -2.98 -3.88
N LEU A 184 -14.40 -3.40 -5.13
CA LEU A 184 -15.24 -2.92 -6.23
C LEU A 184 -16.72 -3.30 -6.03
N LEU A 185 -16.98 -4.54 -5.61
CA LEU A 185 -18.34 -5.03 -5.34
C LEU A 185 -18.99 -4.29 -4.16
N ARG A 186 -18.21 -4.04 -3.09
CA ARG A 186 -18.64 -3.28 -1.93
C ARG A 186 -18.97 -1.84 -2.31
N LYS A 187 -18.07 -1.13 -2.99
CA LYS A 187 -18.30 0.24 -3.47
C LYS A 187 -19.46 0.35 -4.47
N GLY A 188 -19.74 -0.72 -5.20
CA GLY A 188 -20.83 -0.78 -6.16
C GLY A 188 -22.17 -1.28 -5.61
N ASN A 189 -22.29 -1.50 -4.30
CA ASN A 189 -23.48 -2.09 -3.64
C ASN A 189 -23.91 -3.42 -4.28
N ALA A 190 -22.96 -4.22 -4.73
CA ALA A 190 -23.21 -5.50 -5.39
C ALA A 190 -22.74 -6.71 -4.55
N LEU A 191 -22.25 -6.45 -3.33
CA LEU A 191 -21.72 -7.48 -2.44
C LEU A 191 -22.84 -8.37 -1.88
N ASP A 192 -23.97 -7.77 -1.47
CA ASP A 192 -25.07 -8.49 -0.82
C ASP A 192 -25.58 -9.69 -1.63
N GLY A 193 -25.64 -9.55 -2.96
CA GLY A 193 -26.01 -10.64 -3.85
C GLY A 193 -25.03 -11.81 -3.89
N LEU A 194 -23.82 -11.65 -3.35
CA LEU A 194 -22.81 -12.70 -3.26
C LEU A 194 -22.64 -13.27 -1.86
N LEU A 195 -23.19 -12.59 -0.84
CA LEU A 195 -23.16 -13.08 0.54
C LEU A 195 -24.08 -14.28 0.75
N GLN A 196 -25.00 -14.53 -0.15
CA GLN A 196 -25.91 -15.67 -0.08
C GLN A 196 -25.79 -16.54 -1.33
N GLN A 197 -25.74 -17.84 -1.16
CA GLN A 197 -25.87 -18.79 -2.24
C GLN A 197 -27.33 -18.90 -2.68
N VAL A 198 -27.58 -18.98 -3.98
CA VAL A 198 -28.94 -19.21 -4.50
C VAL A 198 -29.46 -20.54 -3.96
N GLU A 199 -30.70 -20.54 -3.50
CA GLU A 199 -31.38 -21.73 -2.93
C GLU A 199 -30.86 -22.16 -1.54
N ASN A 200 -29.95 -21.40 -0.93
CA ASN A 200 -29.49 -21.65 0.42
C ASN A 200 -30.11 -20.68 1.43
N ALA A 201 -30.61 -21.21 2.55
CA ALA A 201 -31.21 -20.40 3.63
C ALA A 201 -30.17 -19.64 4.46
N HIS A 202 -28.91 -20.06 4.42
CA HIS A 202 -27.85 -19.50 5.24
C HIS A 202 -26.90 -18.61 4.43
N PRO A 203 -26.46 -17.48 5.01
CA PRO A 203 -25.44 -16.64 4.38
C PRO A 203 -24.09 -17.36 4.36
N ARG A 204 -23.25 -17.03 3.37
CA ARG A 204 -21.90 -17.57 3.26
C ARG A 204 -21.04 -17.12 4.46
N ILE A 205 -20.13 -17.98 4.87
CA ILE A 205 -19.01 -17.60 5.74
C ILE A 205 -18.04 -16.76 4.89
N LEU A 206 -17.68 -15.59 5.37
CA LEU A 206 -16.77 -14.68 4.68
C LEU A 206 -15.35 -14.85 5.25
N ILE A 207 -14.42 -15.38 4.46
CA ILE A 207 -13.05 -15.64 4.88
C ILE A 207 -12.09 -14.73 4.12
N PHE A 208 -11.27 -13.96 4.85
CA PHE A 208 -10.17 -13.17 4.31
C PHE A 208 -8.84 -13.82 4.69
N ASP A 209 -8.03 -14.19 3.70
CA ASP A 209 -6.68 -14.79 3.93
C ASP A 209 -5.66 -13.75 4.41
N GLU A 210 -5.93 -12.46 4.21
CA GLU A 210 -5.14 -11.35 4.75
C GLU A 210 -6.05 -10.14 5.00
N LYS A 211 -5.49 -9.13 5.69
CA LYS A 211 -6.17 -7.86 5.93
C LYS A 211 -6.68 -7.23 4.62
N PHE A 212 -7.91 -6.75 4.65
CA PHE A 212 -8.53 -5.96 3.58
C PHE A 212 -8.75 -4.49 4.04
N GLU A 213 -9.20 -3.64 3.15
CA GLU A 213 -9.58 -2.25 3.49
C GLU A 213 -10.94 -2.24 4.21
N PHE A 214 -10.94 -2.00 5.53
CA PHE A 214 -12.18 -2.07 6.34
C PHE A 214 -13.18 -0.96 6.05
N ALA A 215 -12.73 0.18 5.52
CA ALA A 215 -13.60 1.30 5.15
C ALA A 215 -13.44 1.68 3.68
N PRO A 216 -14.52 1.88 2.92
CA PRO A 216 -14.44 2.56 1.64
C PRO A 216 -13.94 3.98 1.84
N ILE A 217 -12.84 4.32 1.20
CA ILE A 217 -12.24 5.66 1.23
C ILE A 217 -12.43 6.29 -0.15
N TYR A 218 -12.99 7.50 -0.17
CA TYR A 218 -13.27 8.26 -1.37
C TYR A 218 -12.45 9.56 -1.35
N ARG A 219 -11.77 9.87 -2.45
CA ARG A 219 -10.90 11.04 -2.56
C ARG A 219 -11.33 11.93 -3.71
N LEU A 220 -11.59 13.20 -3.42
CA LEU A 220 -11.87 14.21 -4.41
C LEU A 220 -10.64 15.13 -4.56
N THR A 221 -9.91 14.95 -5.63
CA THR A 221 -8.79 15.78 -6.06
C THR A 221 -9.19 16.60 -7.28
N GLN A 222 -8.38 17.59 -7.68
CA GLN A 222 -8.59 18.31 -8.92
C GLN A 222 -8.63 17.34 -10.12
N THR A 223 -7.74 16.34 -10.17
CA THR A 223 -7.71 15.34 -11.24
C THR A 223 -8.98 14.50 -11.29
N THR A 224 -9.46 14.01 -10.12
CA THR A 224 -10.71 13.26 -10.01
C THR A 224 -11.89 14.10 -10.46
N LEU A 225 -11.92 15.38 -10.04
CA LEU A 225 -12.96 16.34 -10.40
C LEU A 225 -13.00 16.60 -11.91
N ASP A 226 -11.84 16.80 -12.54
CA ASP A 226 -11.75 17.07 -13.97
C ASP A 226 -12.16 15.84 -14.79
N ALA A 227 -11.76 14.64 -14.39
CA ALA A 227 -12.21 13.40 -15.01
C ALA A 227 -13.72 13.18 -14.87
N ALA A 228 -14.28 13.42 -13.67
CA ALA A 228 -15.72 13.33 -13.42
C ALA A 228 -16.52 14.37 -14.22
N SER A 229 -16.01 15.61 -14.27
CA SER A 229 -16.64 16.70 -15.05
C SER A 229 -16.63 16.40 -16.55
N SER A 230 -15.51 15.94 -17.10
CA SER A 230 -15.40 15.54 -18.51
C SER A 230 -16.34 14.38 -18.85
N GLN A 231 -16.49 13.43 -17.93
CA GLN A 231 -17.45 12.35 -18.08
C GLN A 231 -18.90 12.86 -18.10
N LEU A 232 -19.25 13.76 -17.18
CA LEU A 232 -20.60 14.36 -17.14
C LEU A 232 -20.89 15.17 -18.40
N GLU A 233 -19.93 15.95 -18.93
CA GLU A 233 -20.06 16.66 -20.19
C GLU A 233 -20.30 15.71 -21.37
N ARG A 234 -19.59 14.59 -21.45
CA ARG A 234 -19.83 13.56 -22.47
C ARG A 234 -21.24 12.98 -22.38
N LEU A 235 -21.74 12.71 -21.17
CA LEU A 235 -23.11 12.22 -20.96
C LEU A 235 -24.15 13.24 -21.44
N ILE A 236 -23.90 14.54 -21.21
CA ILE A 236 -24.81 15.62 -21.63
C ILE A 236 -24.77 15.83 -23.15
N THR A 237 -23.59 15.69 -23.79
CA THR A 237 -23.39 16.13 -25.19
C THR A 237 -23.45 15.00 -26.23
N GLN A 238 -23.09 13.75 -25.87
CA GLN A 238 -22.79 12.69 -26.85
C GLN A 238 -23.76 11.51 -26.87
N ARG A 239 -24.82 11.49 -26.03
CA ARG A 239 -25.70 10.33 -25.93
C ARG A 239 -27.10 10.53 -26.50
N ASP A 240 -27.83 9.41 -26.57
CA ASP A 240 -29.18 9.31 -27.10
C ASP A 240 -30.06 10.45 -26.58
N LEU A 241 -30.86 11.04 -27.44
CA LEU A 241 -31.75 12.16 -27.14
C LEU A 241 -32.58 11.97 -25.86
N LYS A 242 -32.86 10.72 -25.46
CA LYS A 242 -33.62 10.42 -24.25
C LYS A 242 -32.81 10.73 -22.98
N ASP A 243 -31.55 10.30 -22.91
CA ASP A 243 -30.69 10.52 -21.74
C ASP A 243 -30.30 11.99 -21.64
N ARG A 244 -29.95 12.62 -22.77
CA ARG A 244 -29.67 14.06 -22.84
C ARG A 244 -30.83 14.89 -22.29
N ARG A 245 -32.06 14.58 -22.63
CA ARG A 245 -33.25 15.27 -22.11
C ARG A 245 -33.41 15.17 -20.61
N VAL A 246 -33.00 14.06 -19.98
CA VAL A 246 -33.03 13.92 -18.51
C VAL A 246 -32.05 14.89 -17.87
N PHE A 247 -30.81 14.96 -18.33
CA PHE A 247 -29.80 15.88 -17.81
C PHE A 247 -30.19 17.34 -18.01
N GLU A 248 -30.67 17.70 -19.21
CA GLU A 248 -31.10 19.06 -19.55
C GLU A 248 -32.37 19.48 -18.75
N LYS A 249 -33.36 18.60 -18.66
CA LYS A 249 -34.59 18.88 -17.89
C LYS A 249 -34.31 19.12 -16.41
N GLN A 250 -33.41 18.35 -15.83
CA GLN A 250 -33.01 18.46 -14.41
C GLN A 250 -31.92 19.51 -14.19
N ARG A 251 -31.43 20.14 -15.27
CA ARG A 251 -30.35 21.15 -15.19
C ARG A 251 -29.09 20.62 -14.49
N TRP A 252 -28.78 19.34 -14.66
CA TRP A 252 -27.54 18.76 -14.14
C TRP A 252 -26.37 19.19 -15.02
N THR A 253 -25.36 19.80 -14.37
CA THR A 253 -24.20 20.36 -15.04
C THR A 253 -22.94 20.04 -14.24
N THR A 254 -21.79 20.25 -14.85
CA THR A 254 -20.49 20.11 -14.16
C THR A 254 -20.36 21.04 -12.95
N THR A 255 -21.16 22.12 -12.89
CA THR A 255 -21.21 23.03 -11.74
C THR A 255 -21.61 22.32 -10.44
N LEU A 256 -22.49 21.30 -10.52
CA LEU A 256 -22.85 20.48 -9.34
C LEU A 256 -21.65 19.80 -8.69
N LEU A 257 -20.61 19.51 -9.46
CA LEU A 257 -19.38 18.90 -8.95
C LEU A 257 -18.32 19.95 -8.62
N ARG A 258 -18.15 20.98 -9.45
CA ARG A 258 -17.05 21.96 -9.34
C ARG A 258 -17.30 23.00 -8.24
N ARG A 259 -18.53 23.47 -8.07
CA ARG A 259 -18.85 24.50 -7.08
C ARG A 259 -18.53 24.09 -5.64
N PRO A 260 -18.96 22.91 -5.15
CA PRO A 260 -18.61 22.46 -3.81
C PRO A 260 -17.10 22.41 -3.56
N PHE A 261 -16.34 21.92 -4.54
CA PHE A 261 -14.87 21.83 -4.44
C PHE A 261 -14.21 23.21 -4.39
N SER A 262 -14.65 24.16 -5.23
CA SER A 262 -14.11 25.53 -5.25
C SER A 262 -14.40 26.28 -3.97
N LEU A 263 -15.63 26.22 -3.48
CA LEU A 263 -16.03 26.85 -2.22
C LEU A 263 -15.15 26.37 -1.05
N LEU A 264 -14.94 25.07 -0.94
CA LEU A 264 -14.12 24.52 0.15
C LEU A 264 -12.65 24.94 0.01
N ARG A 265 -12.11 24.97 -1.19
CA ARG A 265 -10.73 25.40 -1.44
C ARG A 265 -10.48 26.84 -1.00
N GLU A 266 -11.44 27.72 -1.18
CA GLU A 266 -11.37 29.13 -0.75
C GLU A 266 -11.41 29.27 0.77
N HIS A 267 -12.15 28.41 1.47
CA HIS A 267 -12.29 28.46 2.94
C HIS A 267 -11.15 27.75 3.69
N THR A 268 -10.18 27.17 3.00
CA THR A 268 -9.06 26.45 3.64
C THR A 268 -7.79 27.28 3.77
N CYS A 269 -7.91 28.60 3.74
CA CYS A 269 -6.82 29.56 3.94
C CYS A 269 -7.10 30.43 5.16
N ILE A 270 -6.05 30.85 5.86
CA ILE A 270 -6.09 31.88 6.90
C ILE A 270 -5.37 33.15 6.42
N GLU A 271 -5.89 34.29 6.76
CA GLU A 271 -5.22 35.56 6.48
C GLU A 271 -4.03 35.71 7.44
N LEU A 272 -2.86 36.00 6.88
CA LEU A 272 -1.63 36.20 7.62
C LEU A 272 -1.49 37.63 8.14
N ASP A 273 -2.04 38.60 7.41
CA ASP A 273 -1.94 40.02 7.68
C ASP A 273 -3.16 40.76 7.09
N GLU A 274 -3.85 41.49 7.92
CA GLU A 274 -5.04 42.29 7.53
C GLU A 274 -4.73 43.37 6.51
N THR A 275 -3.50 43.87 6.51
CA THR A 275 -3.08 44.99 5.63
C THR A 275 -2.71 44.52 4.24
N THR A 276 -1.99 43.41 4.12
CA THR A 276 -1.52 42.87 2.85
C THR A 276 -2.49 41.87 2.24
N LYS A 277 -3.50 41.38 3.02
CA LYS A 277 -4.41 40.26 2.67
C LYS A 277 -3.68 39.01 2.24
N ALA A 278 -2.43 38.84 2.67
CA ALA A 278 -1.65 37.65 2.43
C ALA A 278 -2.34 36.46 3.11
N LYS A 279 -2.50 35.36 2.38
CA LYS A 279 -3.15 34.14 2.87
C LYS A 279 -2.14 33.01 2.95
N ALA A 280 -2.26 32.18 3.98
CA ALA A 280 -1.55 30.92 4.06
C ALA A 280 -2.52 29.74 4.04
N ASP A 281 -2.11 28.68 3.40
CA ASP A 281 -2.87 27.44 3.35
C ASP A 281 -2.84 26.73 4.70
N ILE A 282 -4.02 26.34 5.19
CA ILE A 282 -4.14 25.42 6.30
C ILE A 282 -3.78 24.02 5.77
N PRO A 283 -2.86 23.27 6.40
CA PRO A 283 -2.37 22.01 5.83
C PRO A 283 -3.41 20.89 5.85
N TYR A 284 -4.33 20.87 6.80
CA TYR A 284 -5.47 19.97 6.85
C TYR A 284 -6.53 20.48 7.83
N GLY A 285 -7.73 20.00 7.71
CA GLY A 285 -8.80 20.36 8.63
C GLY A 285 -10.15 19.77 8.24
N ARG A 286 -11.14 20.15 9.01
CA ARG A 286 -12.54 19.79 8.80
C ARG A 286 -13.12 20.58 7.62
N CYS A 287 -13.93 19.94 6.82
CA CYS A 287 -14.77 20.62 5.83
C CYS A 287 -16.16 19.99 5.76
N SER A 288 -17.16 20.83 5.54
CA SER A 288 -18.58 20.44 5.47
C SER A 288 -19.35 21.45 4.64
N LEU A 289 -20.42 21.00 4.02
CA LEU A 289 -21.41 21.82 3.32
C LEU A 289 -22.83 21.57 3.90
N VAL A 290 -22.91 21.18 5.15
CA VAL A 290 -24.19 20.95 5.84
C VAL A 290 -25.07 22.23 5.86
N ASP A 291 -24.45 23.39 5.90
CA ASP A 291 -25.13 24.69 5.89
C ASP A 291 -25.40 25.26 4.48
N ALA A 292 -25.08 24.49 3.43
CA ALA A 292 -25.38 24.90 2.06
C ALA A 292 -26.89 24.97 1.78
N ASP A 293 -27.26 25.69 0.71
CA ASP A 293 -28.65 25.85 0.30
C ASP A 293 -29.37 24.49 0.12
N ASN A 294 -30.54 24.38 0.69
CA ASN A 294 -31.36 23.14 0.65
C ASN A 294 -31.76 22.77 -0.79
N ALA A 295 -32.00 23.76 -1.66
CA ALA A 295 -32.32 23.49 -3.06
C ALA A 295 -31.11 22.88 -3.81
N GLU A 296 -29.88 23.31 -3.47
CA GLU A 296 -28.65 22.74 -4.03
C GLU A 296 -28.45 21.29 -3.55
N LYS A 297 -28.66 21.03 -2.27
CA LYS A 297 -28.58 19.67 -1.69
C LYS A 297 -29.58 18.72 -2.32
N GLU A 298 -30.86 19.16 -2.42
CA GLU A 298 -31.92 18.35 -3.03
C GLU A 298 -31.61 18.02 -4.48
N ARG A 299 -31.16 19.01 -5.26
CA ARG A 299 -30.79 18.83 -6.64
C ARG A 299 -29.60 17.88 -6.81
N PHE A 300 -28.61 17.95 -5.92
CA PHE A 300 -27.51 17.02 -5.90
C PHE A 300 -27.97 15.62 -5.51
N GLY A 301 -28.85 15.51 -4.50
CA GLY A 301 -29.45 14.22 -4.11
C GLY A 301 -30.17 13.53 -5.27
N GLN A 302 -31.01 14.27 -6.03
CA GLN A 302 -31.69 13.75 -7.23
C GLN A 302 -30.69 13.25 -8.28
N PHE A 303 -29.58 13.96 -8.49
CA PHE A 303 -28.51 13.53 -9.40
C PHE A 303 -27.83 12.26 -8.92
N ARG A 304 -27.49 12.17 -7.65
CA ARG A 304 -26.91 10.97 -7.02
C ARG A 304 -27.84 9.77 -7.15
N ASP A 305 -29.13 9.93 -6.85
CA ASP A 305 -30.12 8.86 -6.88
C ASP A 305 -30.35 8.36 -8.31
N TYR A 306 -30.33 9.26 -9.30
CA TYR A 306 -30.34 8.88 -10.71
C TYR A 306 -29.14 7.99 -11.07
N LEU A 307 -27.93 8.40 -10.66
CA LEU A 307 -26.70 7.63 -10.92
C LEU A 307 -26.67 6.29 -10.17
N ASN A 308 -27.36 6.17 -9.05
CA ASN A 308 -27.48 4.92 -8.29
C ASN A 308 -28.55 3.99 -8.86
N GLY A 309 -29.52 4.53 -9.60
CA GLY A 309 -30.64 3.84 -10.21
C GLY A 309 -30.53 3.75 -11.74
N PRO A 310 -31.40 4.47 -12.49
CA PRO A 310 -31.48 4.37 -13.95
C PRO A 310 -30.19 4.72 -14.68
N GLY A 311 -29.40 5.65 -14.09
CA GLY A 311 -28.13 6.11 -14.65
C GLY A 311 -26.90 5.28 -14.23
N ARG A 312 -27.07 4.14 -13.59
CA ARG A 312 -25.96 3.32 -13.05
C ARG A 312 -24.90 2.97 -14.11
N ALA A 313 -25.33 2.74 -15.35
CA ALA A 313 -24.42 2.45 -16.46
C ALA A 313 -23.48 3.62 -16.82
N PHE A 314 -23.75 4.83 -16.33
CA PHE A 314 -22.95 6.03 -16.59
C PHE A 314 -21.87 6.29 -15.53
N ARG A 315 -21.89 5.55 -14.42
CA ARG A 315 -20.92 5.72 -13.33
C ARG A 315 -19.54 5.22 -13.76
N THR A 316 -18.61 6.15 -13.93
CA THR A 316 -17.16 5.83 -13.97
C THR A 316 -16.59 5.88 -12.55
N PRO A 317 -15.43 5.28 -12.29
CA PRO A 317 -14.78 5.38 -10.99
C PRO A 317 -14.62 6.83 -10.51
N ALA A 318 -14.15 7.74 -11.36
CA ALA A 318 -13.96 9.15 -11.01
C ALA A 318 -15.29 9.86 -10.70
N LEU A 319 -16.34 9.65 -11.50
CA LEU A 319 -17.65 10.24 -11.25
C LEU A 319 -18.27 9.68 -9.96
N SER A 320 -18.13 8.37 -9.73
CA SER A 320 -18.57 7.74 -8.48
C SER A 320 -17.87 8.34 -7.27
N GLU A 321 -16.58 8.47 -7.33
CA GLU A 321 -15.77 9.00 -6.24
C GLU A 321 -16.11 10.47 -5.93
N ALA A 322 -16.26 11.30 -6.97
CA ALA A 322 -16.67 12.69 -6.82
C ALA A 322 -18.07 12.82 -6.18
N VAL A 323 -19.03 12.04 -6.67
CA VAL A 323 -20.42 12.06 -6.14
C VAL A 323 -20.45 11.62 -4.68
N GLU A 324 -19.73 10.56 -4.34
CA GLU A 324 -19.70 10.04 -2.97
C GLU A 324 -19.07 11.03 -1.97
N VAL A 325 -17.99 11.74 -2.36
CA VAL A 325 -17.38 12.76 -1.49
C VAL A 325 -18.30 13.96 -1.33
N ILE A 326 -18.88 14.47 -2.41
CA ILE A 326 -19.78 15.64 -2.36
C ILE A 326 -21.05 15.33 -1.55
N ASP A 327 -21.61 14.13 -1.70
CA ASP A 327 -22.76 13.70 -0.90
C ASP A 327 -22.44 13.70 0.60
N ARG A 328 -21.25 13.22 0.99
CA ARG A 328 -20.79 13.24 2.38
C ARG A 328 -20.59 14.67 2.89
N LEU A 329 -20.07 15.58 2.06
CA LEU A 329 -19.94 16.98 2.42
C LEU A 329 -21.31 17.63 2.75
N TYR A 330 -22.35 17.29 2.01
CA TYR A 330 -23.71 17.79 2.27
C TYR A 330 -24.37 17.16 3.49
N ARG A 331 -23.98 15.94 3.87
CA ARG A 331 -24.56 15.23 4.99
C ARG A 331 -23.79 15.37 6.30
N GLY A 332 -22.53 15.71 6.24
CA GLY A 332 -21.65 15.71 7.41
C GLY A 332 -20.28 16.28 7.14
N GLU A 333 -19.30 15.69 7.80
CA GLU A 333 -17.94 16.18 7.86
C GLU A 333 -16.99 15.30 7.06
N CYS A 334 -16.14 15.97 6.30
CA CYS A 334 -15.02 15.36 5.60
C CYS A 334 -13.70 15.95 6.10
N LEU A 335 -12.61 15.30 5.79
CA LEU A 335 -11.26 15.79 6.00
C LEU A 335 -10.76 16.44 4.70
N PHE A 336 -10.23 17.67 4.76
CA PHE A 336 -9.40 18.19 3.68
C PHE A 336 -7.92 18.12 4.05
N THR A 337 -7.06 18.00 3.06
CA THR A 337 -5.59 18.04 3.24
C THR A 337 -4.92 18.73 2.07
N LYS A 338 -3.84 19.50 2.38
CA LYS A 338 -2.93 20.15 1.43
C LYS A 338 -1.49 19.67 1.61
N LEU A 339 -1.29 18.52 2.25
CA LEU A 339 0.04 17.91 2.46
C LEU A 339 0.69 17.39 1.17
N GLY A 340 -0.02 17.53 0.09
CA GLY A 340 0.35 17.28 -1.29
C GLY A 340 -0.59 18.07 -2.18
N ALA A 341 -1.28 17.43 -3.11
CA ALA A 341 -2.39 18.06 -3.83
C ALA A 341 -3.58 18.27 -2.88
N PHE A 342 -4.31 19.37 -3.06
CA PHE A 342 -5.56 19.58 -2.31
C PHE A 342 -6.52 18.42 -2.54
N THR A 343 -6.86 17.75 -1.45
CA THR A 343 -7.70 16.55 -1.45
C THR A 343 -8.79 16.70 -0.40
N ILE A 344 -10.01 16.36 -0.76
CA ILE A 344 -11.12 16.17 0.18
C ILE A 344 -11.34 14.67 0.31
N LEU A 345 -11.38 14.18 1.53
CA LEU A 345 -11.55 12.79 1.87
C LEU A 345 -12.88 12.57 2.58
N GLY A 346 -13.70 11.72 2.00
CA GLY A 346 -14.86 11.13 2.65
C GLY A 346 -14.62 9.65 2.89
N ALA A 347 -15.07 9.13 4.02
CA ALA A 347 -14.96 7.71 4.35
C ALA A 347 -16.22 7.24 5.04
N ASP A 348 -16.57 5.98 4.82
CA ASP A 348 -17.53 5.29 5.66
C ASP A 348 -16.87 4.85 6.96
N GLU A 349 -17.67 4.48 7.94
CA GLU A 349 -17.14 3.85 9.14
C GLU A 349 -16.49 2.50 8.79
N PRO A 350 -15.39 2.15 9.46
CA PRO A 350 -14.78 0.84 9.25
C PRO A 350 -15.76 -0.28 9.56
N GLN A 351 -15.92 -1.17 8.62
CA GLN A 351 -16.81 -2.33 8.72
C GLN A 351 -16.01 -3.62 8.55
N ILE A 352 -16.26 -4.54 9.46
CA ILE A 352 -15.75 -5.90 9.40
C ILE A 352 -16.90 -6.92 9.36
N SER A 353 -18.13 -6.48 9.66
CA SER A 353 -19.35 -7.27 9.55
C SER A 353 -20.05 -7.00 8.22
N PHE A 354 -20.56 -8.04 7.56
CA PHE A 354 -21.24 -7.95 6.27
C PHE A 354 -22.54 -8.74 6.33
N GLY A 355 -23.66 -8.03 6.50
CA GLY A 355 -24.96 -8.65 6.69
C GLY A 355 -24.94 -9.65 7.85
N ASP A 356 -25.59 -10.79 7.66
CA ASP A 356 -25.63 -11.90 8.63
C ASP A 356 -24.48 -12.93 8.43
N SER A 357 -23.45 -12.60 7.64
CA SER A 357 -22.31 -13.49 7.41
C SER A 357 -21.36 -13.51 8.60
N LEU A 358 -20.91 -14.69 9.03
CA LEU A 358 -19.74 -14.78 9.90
C LEU A 358 -18.51 -14.30 9.10
N THR A 359 -17.84 -13.29 9.59
CA THR A 359 -16.59 -12.79 8.99
C THR A 359 -15.40 -13.30 9.77
N LEU A 360 -14.45 -13.90 9.05
CA LEU A 360 -13.19 -14.43 9.59
C LEU A 360 -12.02 -13.79 8.83
N VAL A 361 -11.16 -13.08 9.54
CA VAL A 361 -9.98 -12.41 8.96
C VAL A 361 -8.70 -13.04 9.51
N PHE A 362 -7.87 -13.57 8.63
CA PHE A 362 -6.54 -14.07 8.98
C PHE A 362 -5.49 -13.00 8.70
N ASP A 363 -4.93 -12.40 9.75
CA ASP A 363 -3.83 -11.44 9.60
C ASP A 363 -2.80 -11.65 10.69
N ALA A 364 -1.59 -12.01 10.30
CA ALA A 364 -0.46 -12.25 11.20
C ALA A 364 -0.12 -11.04 12.07
N THR A 365 -0.41 -9.84 11.58
CA THR A 365 -0.02 -8.57 12.19
C THR A 365 -1.17 -7.86 12.92
N ALA A 366 -2.36 -8.46 12.96
CA ALA A 366 -3.57 -7.81 13.51
C ALA A 366 -3.40 -7.25 14.93
N GLN A 367 -2.59 -7.91 15.78
CA GLN A 367 -2.32 -7.44 17.15
C GLN A 367 -1.49 -6.15 17.22
N VAL A 368 -0.72 -5.83 16.20
CA VAL A 368 0.14 -4.64 16.15
C VAL A 368 -0.37 -3.58 15.20
N ASP A 369 -1.12 -3.98 14.17
CA ASP A 369 -1.64 -3.07 13.15
C ASP A 369 -2.71 -2.14 13.72
N GLY A 370 -2.58 -0.83 13.44
CA GLY A 370 -3.48 0.20 13.93
C GLY A 370 -4.91 0.10 13.40
N ASP A 371 -5.10 -0.50 12.23
CA ASP A 371 -6.41 -0.62 11.59
C ASP A 371 -7.42 -1.44 12.41
N TYR A 372 -6.93 -2.35 13.26
CA TYR A 372 -7.79 -3.17 14.13
C TYR A 372 -8.10 -2.56 15.48
N GLN A 373 -7.49 -1.41 15.84
CA GLN A 373 -7.53 -0.86 17.19
C GLN A 373 -8.95 -0.64 17.74
N TYR A 374 -9.86 -0.24 16.86
CA TYR A 374 -11.23 0.16 17.24
C TYR A 374 -12.32 -0.57 16.45
N LEU A 375 -11.98 -1.69 15.81
CA LEU A 375 -12.98 -2.53 15.15
C LEU A 375 -13.76 -3.35 16.17
N ASP A 376 -15.07 -3.44 15.99
CA ASP A 376 -15.89 -4.38 16.76
C ASP A 376 -15.74 -5.80 16.22
N ALA A 377 -14.69 -6.44 16.65
CA ALA A 377 -14.35 -7.81 16.29
C ALA A 377 -13.68 -8.52 17.47
N GLU A 378 -13.87 -9.81 17.56
CA GLU A 378 -13.15 -10.64 18.53
C GLU A 378 -11.75 -10.98 18.01
N MET A 379 -10.72 -10.54 18.74
CA MET A 379 -9.35 -10.92 18.47
C MET A 379 -9.05 -12.30 19.06
N LEU A 380 -8.88 -13.31 18.23
CA LEU A 380 -8.53 -14.66 18.66
C LEU A 380 -7.11 -14.72 19.23
N PRO A 381 -6.78 -15.76 20.00
CA PRO A 381 -5.40 -15.95 20.46
C PRO A 381 -4.42 -16.02 19.31
N ALA A 382 -3.27 -15.37 19.44
CA ALA A 382 -2.20 -15.49 18.46
C ALA A 382 -1.52 -16.86 18.58
N SER A 383 -1.05 -17.39 17.44
CA SER A 383 -0.15 -18.54 17.45
C SER A 383 1.17 -18.19 18.13
N LYS A 384 1.83 -19.19 18.73
CA LYS A 384 3.17 -19.01 19.27
C LYS A 384 4.14 -18.61 18.15
N PRO A 385 5.06 -17.66 18.40
CA PRO A 385 6.11 -17.37 17.43
C PRO A 385 7.04 -18.59 17.30
N ARG A 386 7.46 -18.88 16.07
CA ARG A 386 8.42 -19.94 15.81
C ARG A 386 9.84 -19.40 15.89
N HIS A 387 10.76 -20.22 16.36
CA HIS A 387 12.21 -20.02 16.27
C HIS A 387 12.71 -18.67 16.82
N MET A 388 12.05 -18.12 17.87
CA MET A 388 12.49 -16.85 18.48
C MET A 388 13.89 -16.97 19.10
N GLU A 389 14.24 -18.14 19.58
CA GLU A 389 15.57 -18.45 20.11
C GLU A 389 16.67 -18.45 19.03
N LYS A 390 16.29 -18.55 17.75
CA LYS A 390 17.19 -18.47 16.60
C LYS A 390 17.31 -17.05 16.04
N LEU A 391 16.43 -16.13 16.43
CA LEU A 391 16.41 -14.77 15.91
C LEU A 391 17.40 -13.88 16.67
N CYS A 392 18.28 -13.23 15.91
CA CYS A 392 19.18 -12.20 16.39
C CYS A 392 18.91 -10.85 15.67
N LEU A 393 18.46 -9.86 16.39
CA LEU A 393 18.22 -8.51 15.88
C LEU A 393 19.45 -7.64 16.09
N HIS A 394 20.10 -7.19 15.03
CA HIS A 394 21.18 -6.22 15.04
C HIS A 394 20.61 -4.83 14.76
N VAL A 395 20.58 -3.97 15.74
CA VAL A 395 19.99 -2.64 15.66
C VAL A 395 21.08 -1.58 15.68
N TYR A 396 21.39 -0.99 14.54
CA TYR A 396 22.34 0.11 14.44
C TYR A 396 21.64 1.43 14.79
N THR A 397 22.07 2.11 15.85
CA THR A 397 21.39 3.31 16.39
C THR A 397 22.05 4.62 16.00
N SER A 398 23.28 4.60 15.45
CA SER A 398 23.97 5.80 14.99
C SER A 398 23.15 6.59 13.97
N ALA A 399 23.16 7.92 14.06
CA ALA A 399 22.49 8.82 13.13
C ALA A 399 22.97 8.64 11.67
N ASP A 400 24.23 8.24 11.48
CA ASP A 400 24.77 7.93 10.16
C ASP A 400 24.16 6.67 9.54
N MET A 401 23.53 5.84 10.33
CA MET A 401 22.81 4.63 9.86
C MET A 401 21.36 4.91 9.43
N ASN A 402 20.91 6.17 9.42
CA ASN A 402 19.58 6.53 8.93
C ASN A 402 19.39 6.14 7.46
N VAL A 403 18.41 5.27 7.21
CA VAL A 403 18.05 4.73 5.89
C VAL A 403 16.74 5.31 5.34
N SER A 404 16.30 6.48 5.82
CA SER A 404 15.16 7.16 5.22
C SER A 404 15.43 7.46 3.73
N ARG A 405 14.38 7.49 2.93
CA ARG A 405 14.50 7.74 1.47
C ARG A 405 15.28 9.03 1.15
N LEU A 406 15.11 10.08 1.98
CA LEU A 406 15.87 11.31 1.85
C LEU A 406 17.35 11.11 2.19
N ALA A 407 17.66 10.36 3.26
CA ALA A 407 19.04 10.08 3.66
C ALA A 407 19.77 9.25 2.59
N MET A 408 19.09 8.28 1.98
CA MET A 408 19.66 7.41 0.94
C MET A 408 20.00 8.14 -0.37
N ARG A 409 19.55 9.36 -0.57
CA ARG A 409 19.93 10.21 -1.72
C ARG A 409 21.35 10.80 -1.61
N LYS A 410 21.99 10.71 -0.46
CA LYS A 410 23.38 11.14 -0.31
C LYS A 410 24.30 10.16 -1.06
N SER A 411 25.21 10.67 -1.88
CA SER A 411 26.05 9.87 -2.79
C SER A 411 26.87 8.76 -2.14
N TRP A 412 27.26 8.94 -0.88
CA TRP A 412 28.03 7.96 -0.12
C TRP A 412 27.20 6.85 0.53
N LYS A 413 25.87 7.09 0.69
CA LYS A 413 25.00 6.18 1.47
C LYS A 413 24.90 4.81 0.81
N LEU A 414 24.49 4.74 -0.43
CA LEU A 414 24.30 3.45 -1.10
C LEU A 414 25.62 2.65 -1.22
N PRO A 415 26.74 3.24 -1.69
CA PRO A 415 28.03 2.52 -1.69
C PRO A 415 28.48 2.09 -0.28
N GLY A 416 28.27 2.93 0.75
CA GLY A 416 28.61 2.58 2.11
C GLY A 416 27.80 1.39 2.64
N PHE A 417 26.50 1.34 2.36
CA PHE A 417 25.66 0.21 2.75
C PHE A 417 25.95 -1.06 1.93
N CYS A 418 26.37 -0.95 0.65
CA CYS A 418 26.86 -2.10 -0.11
C CYS A 418 28.13 -2.67 0.53
N ALA A 419 29.09 -1.82 0.91
CA ALA A 419 30.29 -2.26 1.62
C ALA A 419 29.98 -2.89 2.99
N LEU A 420 28.98 -2.36 3.71
CA LEU A 420 28.50 -2.99 4.96
C LEU A 420 27.86 -4.36 4.69
N MET A 421 27.10 -4.50 3.62
CA MET A 421 26.51 -5.78 3.21
C MET A 421 27.58 -6.82 2.90
N GLU A 422 28.62 -6.45 2.15
CA GLU A 422 29.77 -7.31 1.88
C GLU A 422 30.50 -7.74 3.16
N ASP A 423 30.66 -6.80 4.14
CA ASP A 423 31.24 -7.10 5.43
C ASP A 423 30.38 -8.07 6.26
N ILE A 424 29.06 -7.88 6.27
CA ILE A 424 28.10 -8.82 6.90
C ILE A 424 28.19 -10.20 6.24
N LEU A 425 28.19 -10.28 4.91
CA LEU A 425 28.27 -11.54 4.17
C LEU A 425 29.62 -12.25 4.37
N ARG A 426 30.69 -11.53 4.69
CA ARG A 426 31.98 -12.15 5.08
C ARG A 426 31.96 -12.72 6.51
N ARG A 427 31.20 -12.11 7.43
CA ARG A 427 31.15 -12.53 8.84
C ARG A 427 30.16 -13.66 9.12
N TYR A 428 29.08 -13.69 8.35
CA TYR A 428 28.00 -14.65 8.56
C TYR A 428 27.82 -15.54 7.33
N GLU A 429 27.52 -16.80 7.56
CA GLU A 429 27.20 -17.75 6.52
C GLU A 429 25.73 -17.64 6.07
N GLY A 430 25.38 -18.29 4.94
CA GLY A 430 24.03 -18.37 4.42
C GLY A 430 23.67 -17.32 3.38
N LYS A 431 22.42 -17.33 2.95
CA LYS A 431 21.87 -16.40 1.93
C LYS A 431 21.23 -15.19 2.59
N MET A 432 21.30 -14.05 1.92
CA MET A 432 20.73 -12.80 2.39
C MET A 432 19.46 -12.44 1.62
N PHE A 433 18.37 -12.21 2.33
CA PHE A 433 17.20 -11.49 1.87
C PHE A 433 17.37 -10.01 2.20
N LEU A 434 17.42 -9.17 1.17
CA LEU A 434 17.45 -7.71 1.30
C LEU A 434 16.14 -7.14 0.79
N THR A 435 15.51 -6.25 1.55
CA THR A 435 14.40 -5.44 1.04
C THR A 435 14.69 -3.95 1.20
N THR A 436 14.35 -3.15 0.19
CA THR A 436 14.68 -1.73 0.10
C THR A 436 13.61 -0.94 -0.65
N TYR A 437 13.89 0.32 -0.97
CA TYR A 437 13.05 1.13 -1.85
C TYR A 437 13.17 0.70 -3.30
N LYS A 438 12.08 0.76 -4.06
CA LYS A 438 12.01 0.32 -5.46
C LYS A 438 13.06 0.98 -6.36
N ASP A 439 13.36 2.26 -6.13
CA ASP A 439 14.37 3.04 -6.86
C ASP A 439 15.81 2.61 -6.56
N LEU A 440 16.08 1.97 -5.41
CA LEU A 440 17.40 1.46 -5.05
C LEU A 440 17.58 -0.03 -5.41
N ALA A 441 16.50 -0.76 -5.57
CA ALA A 441 16.51 -2.21 -5.77
C ALA A 441 17.32 -2.66 -7.00
N ALA A 442 17.30 -1.89 -8.10
CA ALA A 442 18.05 -2.18 -9.31
C ALA A 442 19.50 -1.70 -9.26
N GLU A 443 19.86 -0.80 -8.35
CA GLU A 443 21.21 -0.24 -8.28
C GLU A 443 22.14 -1.05 -7.38
N ILE A 444 21.60 -1.70 -6.33
CA ILE A 444 22.40 -2.47 -5.36
C ILE A 444 23.18 -3.61 -6.04
N PRO A 445 22.58 -4.47 -6.89
CA PRO A 445 23.30 -5.57 -7.53
C PRO A 445 24.49 -5.10 -8.38
N LYS A 446 24.47 -3.87 -8.90
CA LYS A 446 25.53 -3.31 -9.73
C LYS A 446 26.75 -2.84 -8.91
N LEU A 447 26.59 -2.63 -7.62
CA LEU A 447 27.60 -2.10 -6.72
C LEU A 447 28.29 -3.17 -5.87
N LEU A 448 27.73 -4.38 -5.82
CA LEU A 448 28.26 -5.49 -5.02
C LEU A 448 29.32 -6.27 -5.78
N ASP A 449 30.30 -6.82 -5.04
CA ASP A 449 31.20 -7.78 -5.62
C ASP A 449 30.50 -9.09 -6.02
N PRO A 450 31.05 -9.87 -6.97
CA PRO A 450 30.41 -11.10 -7.47
C PRO A 450 30.16 -12.15 -6.38
N GLN A 451 31.00 -12.23 -5.34
CA GLN A 451 30.86 -13.17 -4.25
C GLN A 451 29.67 -12.82 -3.35
N ALA A 452 29.54 -11.54 -2.97
CA ALA A 452 28.42 -11.05 -2.23
C ALA A 452 27.10 -11.17 -3.01
N LEU A 453 27.13 -10.83 -4.31
CA LEU A 453 25.97 -10.94 -5.20
C LEU A 453 25.44 -12.37 -5.30
N SER A 454 26.32 -13.39 -5.34
CA SER A 454 25.95 -14.81 -5.44
C SER A 454 25.17 -15.32 -4.21
N ARG A 455 25.30 -14.64 -3.07
CA ARG A 455 24.61 -14.97 -1.81
C ARG A 455 23.36 -14.12 -1.57
N LEU A 456 23.08 -13.14 -2.42
CA LEU A 456 21.89 -12.30 -2.34
C LEU A 456 20.72 -12.99 -3.05
N LEU A 457 19.56 -13.03 -2.39
CA LEU A 457 18.32 -13.52 -3.01
C LEU A 457 17.69 -12.37 -3.82
N LEU A 458 17.62 -12.54 -5.12
CA LEU A 458 17.08 -11.56 -6.07
C LEU A 458 15.67 -11.94 -6.51
N ASP A 459 14.89 -10.93 -6.91
CA ASP A 459 13.65 -11.05 -7.67
C ASP A 459 13.96 -10.66 -9.13
N GLY A 460 14.20 -11.66 -9.98
CA GLY A 460 14.80 -11.47 -11.30
C GLY A 460 16.22 -10.89 -11.20
N GLU A 461 16.44 -9.71 -11.75
CA GLU A 461 17.74 -9.01 -11.75
C GLU A 461 17.86 -7.94 -10.66
N THR A 462 16.84 -7.76 -9.84
CA THR A 462 16.76 -6.69 -8.82
C THR A 462 16.68 -7.26 -7.41
N CYS A 463 17.06 -6.46 -6.43
CA CYS A 463 16.73 -6.78 -5.04
C CYS A 463 15.21 -6.70 -4.82
N PRO A 464 14.66 -7.51 -3.92
CA PRO A 464 13.31 -7.33 -3.40
C PRO A 464 13.09 -5.91 -2.87
N TYR A 465 11.89 -5.36 -3.04
CA TYR A 465 11.54 -4.04 -2.54
C TYR A 465 10.24 -4.06 -1.74
N PHE A 466 10.10 -3.12 -0.82
CA PHE A 466 8.91 -3.01 0.03
C PHE A 466 7.62 -2.96 -0.81
N GLY A 467 6.71 -3.89 -0.54
CA GLY A 467 5.45 -4.04 -1.26
C GLY A 467 5.51 -4.99 -2.48
N GLY A 468 6.65 -5.18 -3.12
CA GLY A 468 6.82 -6.16 -4.21
C GLY A 468 6.83 -7.60 -3.69
N THR A 469 7.27 -7.80 -2.46
CA THR A 469 7.42 -9.10 -1.80
C THR A 469 6.10 -9.69 -1.26
N ASN A 470 4.98 -8.96 -1.32
CA ASN A 470 3.71 -9.40 -0.74
C ASN A 470 3.27 -10.76 -1.29
N GLY A 471 3.01 -11.71 -0.37
CA GLY A 471 2.58 -13.07 -0.69
C GLY A 471 3.68 -13.99 -1.24
N SER A 472 4.95 -13.54 -1.39
CA SER A 472 6.06 -14.39 -1.86
C SER A 472 6.62 -15.28 -0.75
N ASN A 473 6.96 -16.50 -1.12
CA ASN A 473 7.64 -17.51 -0.27
C ASN A 473 9.07 -17.81 -0.75
N GLU A 474 9.56 -17.10 -1.76
CA GLU A 474 10.81 -17.40 -2.47
C GLU A 474 12.07 -17.15 -1.64
N PHE A 475 11.94 -16.38 -0.55
CA PHE A 475 13.07 -15.96 0.27
C PHE A 475 13.24 -16.80 1.55
N ASN A 476 12.50 -17.90 1.70
CA ASN A 476 12.47 -18.72 2.91
C ASN A 476 13.78 -19.51 3.18
N THR A 477 14.76 -19.43 2.28
CA THR A 477 16.10 -19.98 2.47
C THR A 477 17.08 -19.00 3.08
N ALA A 478 16.69 -17.73 3.30
CA ALA A 478 17.57 -16.73 3.88
C ALA A 478 17.78 -16.95 5.38
N SER A 479 19.04 -16.93 5.82
CA SER A 479 19.44 -16.83 7.24
C SER A 479 19.87 -15.41 7.63
N LEU A 480 20.07 -14.51 6.63
CA LEU A 480 20.41 -13.12 6.83
C LEU A 480 19.28 -12.26 6.24
N VAL A 481 18.81 -11.25 6.98
CA VAL A 481 17.77 -10.32 6.55
C VAL A 481 18.28 -8.90 6.74
N MET A 482 18.32 -8.12 5.68
CA MET A 482 18.72 -6.73 5.73
C MET A 482 17.56 -5.81 5.31
N LEU A 483 17.09 -4.97 6.24
CA LEU A 483 16.00 -4.04 5.99
C LEU A 483 16.58 -2.66 5.69
N LEU A 484 16.90 -2.39 4.43
CA LEU A 484 17.51 -1.15 3.99
C LEU A 484 16.46 -0.10 3.64
N GLY A 485 15.76 0.38 4.66
CA GLY A 485 14.70 1.35 4.56
C GLY A 485 13.54 1.05 5.51
N TYR A 486 12.52 1.90 5.43
CA TYR A 486 11.26 1.74 6.15
C TYR A 486 10.10 1.94 5.18
N PRO A 487 9.11 1.04 5.12
CA PRO A 487 7.96 1.13 4.22
C PRO A 487 6.94 2.18 4.69
N ARG A 488 7.41 3.41 4.87
CA ARG A 488 6.58 4.54 5.29
C ARG A 488 5.61 4.94 4.19
N LEU A 489 4.37 5.14 4.57
CA LEU A 489 3.39 5.83 3.75
C LEU A 489 3.65 7.35 3.78
N SER A 490 2.98 8.10 2.91
CA SER A 490 3.06 9.56 2.99
C SER A 490 2.41 10.07 4.29
N PRO A 491 2.86 11.21 4.83
CA PRO A 491 2.21 11.83 5.98
C PRO A 491 0.71 12.04 5.78
N GLN A 492 0.31 12.41 4.57
CA GLN A 492 -1.08 12.52 4.18
C GLN A 492 -1.83 11.19 4.36
N THR A 493 -1.26 10.08 3.90
CA THR A 493 -1.89 8.75 4.01
C THR A 493 -2.03 8.32 5.48
N TYR A 494 -1.06 8.61 6.33
CA TYR A 494 -1.18 8.33 7.76
C TYR A 494 -2.29 9.16 8.42
N LEU A 495 -2.41 10.44 8.08
CA LEU A 495 -3.48 11.29 8.56
C LEU A 495 -4.85 10.76 8.10
N GLU A 496 -4.99 10.44 6.81
CA GLU A 496 -6.21 9.86 6.24
C GLU A 496 -6.62 8.57 6.94
N ARG A 497 -5.66 7.65 7.14
CA ARG A 497 -5.92 6.38 7.82
C ARG A 497 -6.28 6.57 9.29
N THR A 498 -5.59 7.44 10.01
CA THR A 498 -5.94 7.77 11.40
C THR A 498 -7.35 8.35 11.47
N PHE A 499 -7.71 9.26 10.58
CA PHE A 499 -9.05 9.82 10.49
C PHE A 499 -10.12 8.76 10.22
N VAL A 500 -9.85 7.81 9.33
CA VAL A 500 -10.79 6.76 8.95
C VAL A 500 -10.93 5.71 10.04
N TYR A 501 -9.82 5.10 10.45
CA TYR A 501 -9.86 3.92 11.33
C TYR A 501 -10.00 4.24 12.80
N TRP A 502 -9.56 5.41 13.24
CA TRP A 502 -9.63 5.83 14.63
C TRP A 502 -10.69 6.92 14.88
N GLY A 503 -11.25 7.48 13.82
CA GLY A 503 -12.10 8.66 13.88
C GLY A 503 -13.42 8.50 14.61
N HIS A 504 -14.00 7.31 14.65
CA HIS A 504 -15.30 7.08 15.27
C HIS A 504 -15.25 7.02 16.82
N SER A 505 -14.08 6.87 17.43
CA SER A 505 -13.89 6.75 18.88
C SER A 505 -13.63 8.10 19.60
N GLY A 506 -14.14 9.20 19.07
CA GLY A 506 -13.86 10.55 19.61
C GLY A 506 -12.53 11.16 19.12
N ILE A 507 -11.74 10.41 18.36
CA ILE A 507 -10.44 10.86 17.84
C ILE A 507 -10.61 11.90 16.74
N ARG A 508 -11.70 11.86 15.96
CA ARG A 508 -12.02 12.95 15.01
C ARG A 508 -12.09 14.29 15.71
N GLN A 509 -12.70 14.34 16.89
CA GLN A 509 -12.75 15.56 17.67
C GLN A 509 -11.35 16.04 18.06
N GLN A 510 -10.45 15.16 18.49
CA GLN A 510 -9.06 15.52 18.79
C GLN A 510 -8.31 16.05 17.55
N ILE A 511 -8.56 15.49 16.35
CA ILE A 511 -8.02 16.04 15.10
C ILE A 511 -8.59 17.44 14.86
N TRP A 512 -9.90 17.63 15.06
CA TRP A 512 -10.56 18.94 14.90
C TRP A 512 -10.07 19.95 15.92
N ASP A 513 -9.91 19.59 17.17
CA ASP A 513 -9.41 20.48 18.22
C ASP A 513 -7.98 20.95 17.94
N GLN A 514 -7.17 20.11 17.33
CA GLN A 514 -5.83 20.50 16.88
C GLN A 514 -5.88 21.43 15.66
N THR A 515 -6.79 21.22 14.73
CA THR A 515 -6.94 22.12 13.58
C THR A 515 -7.49 23.49 14.00
N ALA A 516 -8.28 23.58 15.05
CA ALA A 516 -8.75 24.85 15.63
C ALA A 516 -7.61 25.71 16.21
N GLN A 517 -6.42 25.12 16.45
CA GLN A 517 -5.23 25.84 16.91
C GLN A 517 -4.39 26.44 15.78
N TRP A 518 -4.80 26.27 14.51
CA TRP A 518 -4.12 26.90 13.40
C TRP A 518 -4.21 28.44 13.51
N SER A 519 -3.06 29.07 13.54
CA SER A 519 -2.90 30.51 13.49
C SER A 519 -1.91 30.89 12.39
N PRO A 520 -1.92 32.13 11.89
CA PRO A 520 -0.93 32.60 10.93
C PRO A 520 0.51 32.28 11.33
N LEU A 521 0.82 32.49 12.62
CA LEU A 521 2.17 32.24 13.16
C LEU A 521 2.53 30.74 13.16
N ASN A 522 1.56 29.88 13.49
CA ASN A 522 1.78 28.44 13.54
C ASN A 522 1.95 27.85 12.13
N VAL A 523 1.17 28.32 11.16
CA VAL A 523 1.26 27.88 9.76
C VAL A 523 2.60 28.29 9.14
N GLN A 524 3.07 29.51 9.41
CA GLN A 524 4.38 29.98 8.92
C GLN A 524 5.56 29.25 9.53
N LYS A 525 5.52 28.99 10.84
CA LYS A 525 6.65 28.38 11.58
C LYS A 525 6.71 26.86 11.46
N ARG A 526 5.58 26.20 11.21
CA ARG A 526 5.48 24.74 11.23
C ARG A 526 4.58 24.22 10.12
N PRO A 527 4.99 24.32 8.86
CA PRO A 527 4.19 23.78 7.74
C PRO A 527 4.07 22.25 7.78
N ASP A 528 4.93 21.58 8.56
CA ASP A 528 4.98 20.12 8.76
C ASP A 528 4.39 19.66 10.11
N LEU A 529 3.62 20.50 10.79
CA LEU A 529 3.03 20.18 12.11
C LEU A 529 2.15 18.93 12.09
N HIS A 530 1.63 18.56 10.91
CA HIS A 530 0.89 17.31 10.68
C HIS A 530 1.69 16.06 11.06
N ALA A 531 3.02 16.09 10.92
CA ALA A 531 3.89 14.98 11.31
C ALA A 531 4.00 14.81 12.84
N GLN A 532 3.44 15.74 13.62
CA GLN A 532 3.56 15.78 15.08
C GLN A 532 2.25 15.44 15.81
N LEU A 533 1.18 15.04 15.12
CA LEU A 533 -0.01 14.50 15.74
C LEU A 533 0.35 13.20 16.49
N PRO A 534 0.25 13.11 17.81
CA PRO A 534 0.63 11.90 18.57
C PRO A 534 -0.09 10.65 18.08
N LEU A 535 -1.37 10.80 17.69
CA LEU A 535 -2.17 9.70 17.14
C LEU A 535 -1.66 9.21 15.79
N THR A 536 -1.35 10.13 14.87
CA THR A 536 -0.78 9.79 13.56
C THR A 536 0.58 9.13 13.72
N MET A 537 1.39 9.59 14.67
CA MET A 537 2.69 9.00 15.00
C MET A 537 2.55 7.58 15.58
N ASP A 538 1.60 7.32 16.50
CA ASP A 538 1.37 5.97 17.02
C ASP A 538 0.85 5.04 15.92
N TYR A 539 -0.05 5.54 15.06
CA TYR A 539 -0.53 4.79 13.90
C TYR A 539 0.63 4.44 12.93
N GLU A 540 1.54 5.41 12.64
CA GLU A 540 2.73 5.16 11.82
C GLU A 540 3.61 4.06 12.43
N VAL A 541 3.90 4.14 13.72
CA VAL A 541 4.74 3.15 14.42
C VAL A 541 4.10 1.76 14.37
N ARG A 542 2.77 1.65 14.55
CA ARG A 542 2.05 0.38 14.42
C ARG A 542 2.12 -0.18 13.02
N HIS A 543 1.85 0.65 12.02
CA HIS A 543 1.95 0.26 10.61
C HIS A 543 3.36 -0.23 10.26
N LEU A 544 4.40 0.52 10.65
CA LEU A 544 5.79 0.13 10.39
C LEU A 544 6.15 -1.18 11.10
N ALA A 545 5.76 -1.36 12.36
CA ALA A 545 6.01 -2.60 13.08
C ALA A 545 5.35 -3.82 12.41
N ALA A 546 4.09 -3.67 11.96
CA ALA A 546 3.38 -4.70 11.23
C ALA A 546 4.09 -5.06 9.90
N ARG A 547 4.50 -4.06 9.14
CA ARG A 547 5.20 -4.27 7.86
C ARG A 547 6.57 -4.89 8.02
N LEU A 548 7.38 -4.41 8.99
CA LEU A 548 8.69 -4.98 9.25
C LEU A 548 8.61 -6.41 9.78
N GLU A 549 7.62 -6.73 10.62
CA GLU A 549 7.37 -8.11 11.03
C GLU A 549 7.12 -9.02 9.82
N GLN A 550 6.30 -8.59 8.88
CA GLN A 550 6.04 -9.35 7.64
C GLN A 550 7.32 -9.59 6.84
N GLU A 551 8.16 -8.57 6.69
CA GLU A 551 9.44 -8.71 5.97
C GLU A 551 10.42 -9.62 6.73
N ILE A 552 10.53 -9.52 8.04
CA ILE A 552 11.40 -10.38 8.85
C ILE A 552 11.01 -11.86 8.72
N TYR A 553 9.71 -12.17 8.71
CA TYR A 553 9.23 -13.54 8.55
C TYR A 553 9.24 -14.07 7.12
N ARG A 554 9.86 -13.41 6.15
CA ARG A 554 10.05 -14.00 4.81
C ARG A 554 11.23 -14.97 4.72
N CYS A 555 12.11 -14.98 5.73
CA CYS A 555 13.29 -15.83 5.84
C CYS A 555 12.98 -17.22 6.44
N GLN A 556 14.00 -17.95 6.82
CA GLN A 556 13.91 -19.30 7.40
C GLN A 556 13.03 -19.41 8.66
N LEU A 557 12.81 -18.31 9.39
CA LEU A 557 11.94 -18.29 10.59
C LEU A 557 10.51 -18.77 10.33
N ARG A 558 10.04 -18.72 9.10
CA ARG A 558 8.70 -19.21 8.75
C ARG A 558 8.63 -20.72 8.50
N ASN A 559 9.76 -21.37 8.27
CA ASN A 559 9.82 -22.79 7.97
C ASN A 559 9.44 -23.64 9.19
N ALA A 560 9.10 -24.90 8.96
CA ALA A 560 8.82 -25.84 10.03
C ALA A 560 10.08 -26.11 10.88
N VAL A 561 11.23 -26.16 10.24
CA VAL A 561 12.56 -26.35 10.83
C VAL A 561 13.42 -25.13 10.48
N CYS A 562 14.15 -24.65 11.48
CA CYS A 562 15.13 -23.57 11.33
C CYS A 562 16.35 -23.96 12.16
N ASP A 563 17.35 -24.54 11.50
CA ASP A 563 18.53 -25.10 12.19
C ASP A 563 19.55 -24.00 12.52
N GLU A 564 19.65 -22.98 11.68
CA GLU A 564 20.62 -21.90 11.79
C GLU A 564 20.06 -20.68 12.53
N ALA A 565 20.96 -19.86 13.07
CA ALA A 565 20.61 -18.54 13.58
C ALA A 565 20.20 -17.63 12.42
N VAL A 566 19.15 -16.83 12.61
CA VAL A 566 18.70 -15.83 11.65
C VAL A 566 19.08 -14.45 12.15
N HIS A 567 19.90 -13.75 11.38
CA HIS A 567 20.39 -12.41 11.71
C HIS A 567 19.61 -11.36 10.93
N VAL A 568 18.97 -10.43 11.64
CA VAL A 568 18.19 -9.33 11.05
C VAL A 568 18.88 -8.01 11.36
N PHE A 569 19.14 -7.22 10.33
CA PHE A 569 19.83 -5.93 10.42
C PHE A 569 18.87 -4.78 10.21
N LEU A 570 18.74 -3.93 11.25
CA LEU A 570 17.88 -2.75 11.29
C LEU A 570 18.75 -1.49 11.47
N PHE A 571 18.40 -0.40 10.79
CA PHE A 571 19.24 0.80 10.71
C PHE A 571 18.51 2.05 11.20
N ALA A 572 18.96 2.59 12.33
CA ALA A 572 18.44 3.78 13.00
C ALA A 572 16.89 3.82 13.08
N PRO A 573 16.24 2.78 13.62
CA PRO A 573 14.80 2.81 13.81
C PRO A 573 14.41 3.92 14.77
N PRO A 574 13.24 4.56 14.58
CA PRO A 574 12.66 5.42 15.61
C PRO A 574 12.54 4.67 16.95
N GLN A 575 12.83 5.30 18.06
CA GLN A 575 12.83 4.67 19.39
C GLN A 575 11.50 3.94 19.71
N ALA A 576 10.36 4.55 19.35
CA ALA A 576 9.04 3.93 19.57
C ALA A 576 8.84 2.66 18.71
N LEU A 577 9.41 2.63 17.50
CA LEU A 577 9.38 1.46 16.62
C LEU A 577 10.26 0.35 17.16
N ASP A 578 11.50 0.67 17.58
CA ASP A 578 12.43 -0.27 18.20
C ASP A 578 11.82 -0.94 19.44
N ALA A 579 11.27 -0.13 20.35
CA ALA A 579 10.59 -0.63 21.54
C ALA A 579 9.39 -1.55 21.21
N ARG A 580 8.66 -1.25 20.14
CA ARG A 580 7.51 -2.08 19.72
C ARG A 580 7.97 -3.40 19.10
N LEU A 581 9.02 -3.37 18.26
CA LEU A 581 9.63 -4.57 17.69
C LEU A 581 10.21 -5.46 18.78
N GLY A 582 10.91 -4.90 19.78
CA GLY A 582 11.42 -5.64 20.92
C GLY A 582 10.33 -6.38 21.72
N LYS A 583 9.16 -5.73 21.92
CA LYS A 583 7.99 -6.40 22.53
C LYS A 583 7.45 -7.52 21.64
N ARG A 584 7.41 -7.30 20.31
CA ARG A 584 6.86 -8.26 19.36
C ARG A 584 7.72 -9.48 19.18
N PHE A 585 9.04 -9.31 19.22
CA PHE A 585 10.05 -10.36 19.11
C PHE A 585 10.63 -10.77 20.47
N ARG A 586 9.78 -10.76 21.51
CA ARG A 586 10.19 -11.18 22.85
C ARG A 586 10.71 -12.61 22.84
N GLY A 587 11.93 -12.80 23.35
CA GLY A 587 12.66 -14.07 23.32
C GLY A 587 13.75 -14.15 22.25
N ALA A 588 13.80 -13.20 21.31
CA ALA A 588 14.91 -13.04 20.39
C ALA A 588 16.09 -12.33 21.08
N MET A 589 17.30 -12.61 20.64
CA MET A 589 18.48 -11.85 21.02
C MET A 589 18.46 -10.50 20.31
N SER A 590 18.72 -9.41 21.02
CA SER A 590 18.82 -8.06 20.44
C SER A 590 20.16 -7.43 20.82
N VAL A 591 20.89 -7.01 19.78
CA VAL A 591 22.19 -6.35 19.90
C VAL A 591 22.07 -4.92 19.36
N HIS A 592 22.29 -3.92 20.24
CA HIS A 592 22.25 -2.51 19.84
C HIS A 592 23.66 -2.00 19.61
N GLU A 593 23.95 -1.57 18.39
CA GLU A 593 25.25 -1.04 17.96
C GLU A 593 25.17 0.48 17.80
N ASN A 594 25.84 1.21 18.69
CA ASN A 594 25.81 2.68 18.70
C ASN A 594 26.91 3.30 17.83
N LEU A 595 27.91 2.52 17.43
CA LEU A 595 29.00 2.98 16.59
C LEU A 595 28.66 2.88 15.11
N THR A 596 29.11 3.86 14.34
CA THR A 596 29.02 3.80 12.88
C THR A 596 30.08 2.83 12.36
N PRO A 597 29.71 1.81 11.56
CA PRO A 597 30.66 0.88 10.96
C PRO A 597 31.76 1.58 10.15
N GLY A 598 32.99 1.05 10.20
CA GLY A 598 34.16 1.64 9.53
C GLY A 598 33.97 1.83 8.01
N CYS A 599 33.30 0.90 7.34
CA CYS A 599 32.98 1.01 5.91
C CYS A 599 32.06 2.22 5.59
N ILE A 600 31.10 2.54 6.46
CA ILE A 600 30.26 3.74 6.35
C ILE A 600 31.09 5.01 6.55
N VAL A 601 31.95 5.04 7.57
CA VAL A 601 32.86 6.17 7.83
C VAL A 601 33.78 6.40 6.64
N GLN A 602 34.34 5.35 6.07
CA GLN A 602 35.20 5.42 4.88
C GLN A 602 34.45 5.95 3.66
N ALA A 603 33.21 5.47 3.41
CA ALA A 603 32.37 5.96 2.31
C ALA A 603 32.06 7.46 2.46
N GLN A 604 31.79 7.92 3.67
CA GLN A 604 31.61 9.35 3.95
C GLN A 604 32.88 10.18 3.66
N ALA A 605 34.05 9.68 4.09
CA ALA A 605 35.32 10.33 3.86
C ALA A 605 35.64 10.43 2.35
N ASN A 606 35.46 9.34 1.63
CA ASN A 606 35.63 9.30 0.19
C ASN A 606 34.72 10.31 -0.52
N ALA A 607 33.42 10.36 -0.16
CA ALA A 607 32.48 11.31 -0.77
C ALA A 607 32.84 12.78 -0.46
N LYS A 608 33.35 13.08 0.72
CA LYS A 608 33.84 14.44 1.06
C LYS A 608 35.04 14.82 0.17
N THR A 609 35.94 13.87 -0.05
CA THR A 609 37.08 14.06 -0.94
C THR A 609 36.62 14.29 -2.40
N TYR A 610 35.70 13.46 -2.91
CA TYR A 610 35.11 13.63 -4.24
C TYR A 610 34.26 14.91 -4.36
N ALA A 611 33.49 15.28 -3.31
CA ALA A 611 32.73 16.53 -3.32
C ALA A 611 33.65 17.76 -3.34
N GLY A 612 34.81 17.67 -2.72
CA GLY A 612 35.87 18.68 -2.84
C GLY A 612 36.43 18.81 -4.27
N GLN A 613 36.51 17.70 -4.99
CA GLN A 613 36.99 17.64 -6.39
C GLN A 613 35.88 17.90 -7.43
N SER A 614 34.62 17.63 -7.10
CA SER A 614 33.48 17.75 -8.02
C SER A 614 32.67 19.04 -7.86
N THR A 615 33.09 19.97 -7.02
CA THR A 615 32.41 21.28 -6.94
C THR A 615 32.53 22.00 -8.28
N VAL A 616 31.51 22.78 -8.63
CA VAL A 616 31.55 23.64 -9.84
C VAL A 616 32.83 24.46 -9.87
N TYR A 617 33.28 24.91 -8.70
CA TYR A 617 34.56 25.60 -8.51
C TYR A 617 35.75 24.69 -8.89
N ALA A 618 35.81 23.47 -8.37
CA ALA A 618 36.90 22.53 -8.65
C ALA A 618 36.93 22.08 -10.12
N ARG A 619 35.78 21.84 -10.75
CA ARG A 619 35.71 21.51 -12.18
C ARG A 619 36.15 22.67 -13.05
N PHE A 620 35.74 23.88 -12.71
CA PHE A 620 36.18 25.06 -13.43
C PHE A 620 37.70 25.34 -13.21
N ALA A 621 38.22 25.14 -12.01
CA ALA A 621 39.64 25.24 -11.70
C ALA A 621 40.47 24.17 -12.49
N ALA A 622 39.98 22.93 -12.56
CA ALA A 622 40.60 21.87 -13.36
C ALA A 622 40.59 22.21 -14.84
N TRP A 623 39.50 22.73 -15.38
CA TRP A 623 39.44 23.23 -16.75
C TRP A 623 40.45 24.34 -16.97
N LEU A 624 40.54 25.37 -16.12
CA LEU A 624 41.51 26.44 -16.19
C LEU A 624 42.98 25.94 -16.12
N SER A 625 43.23 24.88 -15.36
CA SER A 625 44.59 24.31 -15.26
C SER A 625 45.03 23.59 -16.52
N SER A 626 44.10 23.10 -17.34
CA SER A 626 44.35 22.45 -18.66
C SER A 626 44.10 23.37 -19.83
N TRP A 627 43.66 24.62 -19.59
CA TRP A 627 43.33 25.58 -20.63
C TRP A 627 44.60 26.08 -21.35
N ASP A 628 44.53 26.06 -22.68
CA ASP A 628 45.65 26.45 -23.58
C ASP A 628 45.84 27.96 -23.73
N ARG A 629 45.11 28.75 -22.94
CA ARG A 629 45.07 30.23 -22.94
C ARG A 629 44.46 30.84 -24.22
N ALA A 630 43.94 30.06 -25.13
CA ALA A 630 43.23 30.56 -26.30
C ALA A 630 41.87 31.15 -25.89
N PRO A 631 41.39 32.24 -26.55
CA PRO A 631 40.05 32.78 -26.27
C PRO A 631 38.96 31.74 -26.47
N THR A 632 38.35 31.27 -25.37
CA THR A 632 37.40 30.16 -25.38
C THR A 632 36.00 30.64 -25.07
N PRO A 633 35.00 30.41 -25.96
CA PRO A 633 33.61 30.76 -25.74
C PRO A 633 33.00 30.08 -24.51
N LEU A 634 32.13 30.77 -23.81
CA LEU A 634 31.51 30.26 -22.57
C LEU A 634 30.81 28.93 -22.75
N ASP A 635 30.08 28.73 -23.86
CA ASP A 635 29.34 27.47 -24.11
C ASP A 635 30.29 26.25 -24.23
N ASN A 636 31.49 26.43 -24.80
CA ASN A 636 32.51 25.41 -24.82
C ASN A 636 33.07 25.12 -23.44
N ILE A 637 33.32 26.15 -22.64
CA ILE A 637 33.81 26.03 -21.27
C ILE A 637 32.79 25.26 -20.40
N LEU A 638 31.51 25.61 -20.52
CA LEU A 638 30.47 24.94 -19.76
C LEU A 638 30.33 23.46 -20.12
N ARG A 639 30.45 23.13 -21.41
CA ARG A 639 30.42 21.76 -21.88
C ARG A 639 31.66 20.99 -21.43
N ASP A 640 32.85 21.53 -21.63
CA ASP A 640 34.13 20.83 -21.39
C ASP A 640 34.41 20.67 -19.87
N ALA A 641 33.94 21.60 -19.05
CA ALA A 641 33.98 21.52 -17.58
C ALA A 641 32.75 20.85 -16.95
N GLU A 642 31.80 20.39 -17.75
CA GLU A 642 30.54 19.77 -17.34
C GLU A 642 29.74 20.65 -16.33
N ILE A 643 29.66 21.96 -16.56
CA ILE A 643 29.02 22.92 -15.67
C ILE A 643 27.68 23.37 -16.26
N GLY A 644 26.60 23.14 -15.54
CA GLY A 644 25.29 23.67 -15.94
C GLY A 644 25.18 25.16 -15.79
N THR A 645 24.37 25.82 -16.64
CA THR A 645 24.22 27.28 -16.74
C THR A 645 23.84 27.94 -15.42
N GLU A 646 22.93 27.35 -14.62
CA GLU A 646 22.53 27.90 -13.31
C GLU A 646 23.65 27.78 -12.26
N SER A 647 24.39 26.69 -12.30
CA SER A 647 25.56 26.49 -11.43
C SER A 647 26.68 27.46 -11.77
N TRP A 648 26.88 27.74 -13.05
CA TRP A 648 27.79 28.79 -13.54
C TRP A 648 27.42 30.18 -13.04
N LYS A 649 26.13 30.55 -13.11
CA LYS A 649 25.65 31.84 -12.59
C LYS A 649 25.94 32.02 -11.10
N LYS A 650 25.81 30.94 -10.30
CA LYS A 650 26.13 30.93 -8.88
C LYS A 650 27.62 31.05 -8.64
N LEU A 651 28.44 30.33 -9.40
CA LEU A 651 29.91 30.42 -9.32
C LEU A 651 30.39 31.86 -9.63
N ARG A 652 29.87 32.48 -10.69
CA ARG A 652 30.20 33.84 -11.11
C ARG A 652 29.86 34.89 -10.05
N LYS A 653 28.79 34.70 -9.29
CA LYS A 653 28.40 35.59 -8.20
C LYS A 653 29.18 35.31 -6.90
N SER A 654 29.92 34.22 -6.83
CA SER A 654 30.71 33.91 -5.63
C SER A 654 31.97 34.77 -5.57
N GLY A 655 32.35 35.23 -4.37
CA GLY A 655 33.59 35.96 -4.17
C GLY A 655 34.86 35.18 -4.51
N ARG A 656 34.77 33.92 -4.93
CA ARG A 656 35.89 33.04 -5.31
C ARG A 656 36.16 33.06 -6.83
N PHE A 657 35.27 33.56 -7.65
CA PHE A 657 35.39 33.50 -9.11
C PHE A 657 36.51 34.40 -9.65
N ALA A 658 36.54 35.68 -9.29
CA ALA A 658 37.55 36.63 -9.74
C ALA A 658 38.97 36.26 -9.28
N PRO A 659 39.22 35.85 -8.00
CA PRO A 659 40.50 35.36 -7.58
C PRO A 659 40.99 34.12 -8.34
N LEU A 660 40.05 33.21 -8.70
CA LEU A 660 40.40 32.02 -9.44
C LEU A 660 40.86 32.36 -10.89
N LEU A 661 40.16 33.24 -11.60
CA LEU A 661 40.60 33.73 -12.90
C LEU A 661 41.97 34.40 -12.81
N ALA A 662 42.17 35.26 -11.81
CA ALA A 662 43.44 35.93 -11.61
C ALA A 662 44.61 34.96 -11.33
N GLN A 663 44.37 33.86 -10.63
CA GLN A 663 45.35 32.81 -10.35
C GLN A 663 45.89 32.16 -11.65
N TYR A 664 45.04 32.03 -12.67
CA TYR A 664 45.43 31.45 -13.95
C TYR A 664 45.72 32.49 -15.06
N GLY A 665 45.80 33.76 -14.68
CA GLY A 665 46.06 34.83 -15.65
C GLY A 665 44.95 35.02 -16.65
N ALA A 666 43.73 34.65 -16.32
CA ALA A 666 42.55 34.69 -17.18
C ALA A 666 41.64 35.88 -16.89
N GLU A 667 40.94 36.37 -17.87
CA GLU A 667 39.86 37.32 -17.70
C GLU A 667 38.64 36.92 -18.53
N MET A 668 37.48 37.34 -18.07
CA MET A 668 36.22 37.09 -18.78
C MET A 668 35.78 38.35 -19.51
N THR A 669 35.65 38.25 -20.85
CA THR A 669 35.28 39.37 -21.71
C THR A 669 34.00 39.07 -22.52
N GLY A 670 33.43 40.09 -23.14
CA GLY A 670 32.24 40.01 -23.97
C GLY A 670 30.93 40.15 -23.17
N ARG A 671 29.80 40.17 -23.89
CA ARG A 671 28.45 40.30 -23.35
C ARG A 671 27.48 39.33 -24.07
N GLY A 672 26.47 38.87 -23.35
CA GLY A 672 25.45 38.00 -23.93
C GLY A 672 26.03 36.65 -24.42
N ARG A 673 25.79 36.30 -25.67
CA ARG A 673 26.30 35.07 -26.31
C ARG A 673 27.79 35.12 -26.69
N ASN A 674 28.41 36.31 -26.68
CA ASN A 674 29.82 36.49 -27.00
C ASN A 674 30.73 36.50 -25.76
N VAL A 675 30.28 35.97 -24.65
CA VAL A 675 31.13 35.81 -23.46
C VAL A 675 32.18 34.77 -23.70
N LYS A 676 33.44 35.08 -23.42
CA LYS A 676 34.59 34.19 -23.53
C LYS A 676 35.54 34.39 -22.34
N ILE A 677 36.41 33.42 -22.12
CA ILE A 677 37.54 33.54 -21.23
C ILE A 677 38.79 33.63 -22.12
N GLU A 678 39.65 34.58 -21.85
CA GLU A 678 40.89 34.80 -22.58
C GLU A 678 42.02 35.19 -21.61
N GLU A 679 43.26 35.14 -22.10
CA GLU A 679 44.43 35.52 -21.31
C GLU A 679 44.35 37.02 -21.01
N LYS A 680 44.59 37.38 -19.74
CA LYS A 680 44.56 38.76 -19.31
C LYS A 680 45.69 39.52 -19.99
N SER A 681 45.38 40.48 -20.86
CA SER A 681 46.35 41.31 -21.51
C SER A 681 47.17 42.07 -20.49
N GLN A 682 48.48 41.85 -20.45
CA GLN A 682 49.39 42.73 -19.74
C GLN A 682 49.35 44.09 -20.49
N LYS A 683 48.51 45.03 -20.05
CA LYS A 683 48.72 46.40 -20.45
C LYS A 683 50.06 46.84 -19.83
N CYS A 684 51.08 47.03 -20.69
CA CYS A 684 52.27 47.73 -20.32
C CYS A 684 51.87 49.06 -19.67
N ALA A 685 52.20 49.24 -18.40
CA ALA A 685 52.07 50.49 -17.67
C ALA A 685 53.11 51.47 -18.14
#